data_cbe145c1fcf1072c5aa91d3a723d435f
#
_entry.id   cbe145c1fcf1072c5aa91d3a723d435f
#
_cell.length_a   1.000
_cell.length_b   1.000
_cell.length_c   1.000
_cell.angle_alpha   90.00
_cell.angle_beta   90.00
_cell.angle_gamma   90.00
#
_symmetry.space_group_name_H-M   'P 1'
#
loop_
_entity.id
_entity.type
_entity.pdbx_description
1 polymer ?
#
loop_
_entity_poly.entity_id
_entity_poly.type
_entity_poly.pdbx_seq_one_letter_code
_entity_poly.pdbx_strand_id
1 'polypeptide(L)'
;MEQINRDALFCDETEDYRCPSEADAGEVVTFYFRTEKNGADAVVLLEYDPETGALLQEWQMKRLSWECCAGSVGNGADTNRGIDGSGMADKSDSRFDYYSCALTLGTKTFSYVFQVTWGENVCLYNRIGLTEDAAAHPFRLIPGFHVPEWSKGALMYQIYVDRFCNGDPTNDTETNEYIYLKKPVTRVTDWKEPIGTLDVGRFYGGDLQGVLDKLDYLKSLKIEAIYLNPVFVSPSNHKYDCQDYDHIDPHYGVILEDADGLVCPEDTDNDRAHKYMTRTADEQNLEASDAFFARLIEEAHKRGIRVLVDGVFNHCGSFNKWLDAELLYQHAGGYPQGAYVSEDSPYRYFFQFHNENAWPFNDSYDGWWGHATLPKLNYEESPELYQYILGIAKKWVSAPFGADGWRLDVAADLGRSAGMNHQFWRDFRAAVKEANPEAVMIAEHYGSPYDWLKGDQWDTVMNYDAFMEPLSWFLTGMEKHSDEENPALFGDGCAFFEAMRYHMSEMPTASVQCAMNELSNHDHSRFMTRTNRRVGRLASAGAKAAEEGISYGIFRQGVVMQMTWPGAPTIYYGDEAGVCGWTDPDSRRTYPWGGENLELIEFHRYMSGIRKRCPAFRNGSLKALAAGDGYIAYGRFQSAQRAGGACCGVTAVNTGDDWLTLKIPVWQIGARDGAVLRREMMTYEDGYNAGQVEHEVKDGYIEVKIPPVGSIVLTGNDMAL
;
A
#
# COMPACT_ATOMS: atom_id res chain seq x y z
N MET A 1 -18.87 -22.22 37.36
CA MET A 1 -19.15 -22.18 35.93
C MET A 1 -17.83 -21.82 35.24
N GLU A 2 -17.27 -22.72 34.47
CA GLU A 2 -16.06 -22.43 33.71
C GLU A 2 -16.36 -21.33 32.71
N GLN A 3 -15.55 -20.29 32.72
CA GLN A 3 -15.65 -19.15 31.81
C GLN A 3 -14.97 -19.56 30.51
N ILE A 4 -15.60 -19.31 29.35
CA ILE A 4 -14.95 -19.59 28.07
C ILE A 4 -13.61 -18.88 27.98
N ASN A 5 -12.60 -19.59 27.48
CA ASN A 5 -11.28 -18.99 27.23
C ASN A 5 -11.36 -18.12 25.96
N ARG A 6 -11.52 -16.83 26.16
CA ARG A 6 -11.67 -15.84 25.08
C ARG A 6 -10.46 -15.77 24.16
N ASP A 7 -9.26 -16.01 24.71
CA ASP A 7 -8.01 -15.96 23.97
C ASP A 7 -7.84 -17.13 22.99
N ALA A 8 -8.55 -18.24 23.25
CA ALA A 8 -8.56 -19.41 22.37
C ALA A 8 -9.51 -19.26 21.16
N LEU A 9 -10.51 -18.38 21.28
CA LEU A 9 -11.44 -18.10 20.17
C LEU A 9 -10.69 -17.39 19.05
N PHE A 10 -10.79 -17.92 17.84
CA PHE A 10 -10.15 -17.31 16.69
C PHE A 10 -10.76 -17.76 15.36
N CYS A 11 -10.94 -16.79 14.49
CA CYS A 11 -11.15 -16.92 13.06
C CYS A 11 -10.64 -15.64 12.40
N ASP A 12 -10.21 -15.78 11.17
CA ASP A 12 -9.98 -14.69 10.24
C ASP A 12 -10.42 -15.13 8.83
N GLU A 13 -10.06 -14.36 7.82
CA GLU A 13 -10.45 -14.68 6.43
C GLU A 13 -9.27 -15.23 5.62
N THR A 14 -8.21 -15.69 6.30
CA THR A 14 -7.09 -16.36 5.63
C THR A 14 -7.49 -17.78 5.21
N GLU A 15 -6.69 -18.37 4.33
CA GLU A 15 -6.90 -19.71 3.78
C GLU A 15 -7.00 -20.81 4.86
N ASP A 16 -6.44 -20.56 6.05
CA ASP A 16 -6.51 -21.48 7.19
C ASP A 16 -7.89 -21.52 7.87
N TYR A 17 -8.70 -20.46 7.68
CA TYR A 17 -10.02 -20.29 8.31
C TYR A 17 -11.17 -20.14 7.31
N ARG A 18 -10.86 -19.89 6.04
CA ARG A 18 -11.83 -19.85 4.94
C ARG A 18 -11.17 -20.36 3.65
N CYS A 19 -11.59 -21.51 3.15
CA CYS A 19 -10.95 -22.19 2.01
C CYS A 19 -11.97 -22.51 0.91
N PRO A 20 -11.80 -21.96 -0.32
CA PRO A 20 -10.82 -20.94 -0.66
C PRO A 20 -11.11 -19.59 0.02
N SER A 21 -10.06 -18.80 0.29
CA SER A 21 -10.20 -17.47 0.93
C SER A 21 -10.81 -16.43 0.00
N GLU A 22 -10.61 -16.59 -1.30
CA GLU A 22 -11.24 -15.84 -2.39
C GLU A 22 -11.95 -16.86 -3.27
N ALA A 23 -13.23 -16.65 -3.57
CA ALA A 23 -14.07 -17.64 -4.27
C ALA A 23 -15.01 -16.98 -5.28
N ASP A 24 -15.32 -17.73 -6.33
CA ASP A 24 -16.32 -17.35 -7.30
C ASP A 24 -17.73 -17.80 -6.87
N ALA A 25 -18.75 -17.17 -7.46
CA ALA A 25 -20.13 -17.61 -7.27
C ALA A 25 -20.31 -19.03 -7.77
N GLY A 26 -20.96 -19.88 -6.96
CA GLY A 26 -21.18 -21.29 -7.24
C GLY A 26 -20.07 -22.23 -6.69
N GLU A 27 -18.96 -21.68 -6.23
CA GLU A 27 -17.93 -22.49 -5.55
C GLU A 27 -18.35 -22.90 -4.14
N VAL A 28 -17.81 -24.03 -3.68
CA VAL A 28 -17.99 -24.51 -2.31
C VAL A 28 -16.88 -23.94 -1.45
N VAL A 29 -17.27 -23.19 -0.41
CA VAL A 29 -16.34 -22.59 0.56
C VAL A 29 -16.52 -23.26 1.91
N THR A 30 -15.40 -23.67 2.51
CA THR A 30 -15.37 -24.23 3.86
C THR A 30 -14.89 -23.18 4.84
N PHE A 31 -15.70 -22.92 5.86
CA PHE A 31 -15.41 -22.01 6.96
C PHE A 31 -14.97 -22.79 8.18
N TYR A 32 -13.97 -22.29 8.89
CA TYR A 32 -13.45 -22.86 10.12
C TYR A 32 -13.49 -21.84 11.25
N PHE A 33 -13.75 -22.34 12.47
CA PHE A 33 -13.67 -21.56 13.70
C PHE A 33 -12.93 -22.35 14.77
N ARG A 34 -12.08 -21.70 15.55
CA ARG A 34 -11.26 -22.31 16.58
C ARG A 34 -11.73 -21.92 17.98
N THR A 35 -11.78 -22.88 18.89
CA THR A 35 -12.05 -22.68 20.32
C THR A 35 -10.99 -23.40 21.14
N GLU A 36 -10.98 -23.21 22.48
CA GLU A 36 -10.25 -24.09 23.38
C GLU A 36 -10.82 -25.53 23.30
N LYS A 37 -10.00 -26.53 23.56
CA LYS A 37 -10.42 -27.94 23.58
C LYS A 37 -11.51 -28.15 24.63
N ASN A 38 -12.66 -28.63 24.21
CA ASN A 38 -13.90 -28.78 24.99
C ASN A 38 -14.44 -27.45 25.56
N GLY A 39 -14.04 -26.29 25.01
CA GLY A 39 -14.42 -24.97 25.50
C GLY A 39 -15.74 -24.43 24.96
N ALA A 40 -16.34 -25.07 23.94
CA ALA A 40 -17.64 -24.69 23.41
C ALA A 40 -18.53 -25.91 23.15
N ASP A 41 -19.84 -25.77 23.41
CA ASP A 41 -20.85 -26.77 23.13
C ASP A 41 -21.27 -26.76 21.67
N ALA A 42 -21.37 -25.56 21.08
CA ALA A 42 -21.75 -25.34 19.69
C ALA A 42 -21.12 -24.07 19.11
N VAL A 43 -20.90 -24.11 17.82
CA VAL A 43 -20.54 -22.93 16.99
C VAL A 43 -21.52 -22.88 15.81
N VAL A 44 -22.07 -21.70 15.56
CA VAL A 44 -23.00 -21.42 14.46
C VAL A 44 -22.45 -20.26 13.65
N LEU A 45 -22.39 -20.40 12.34
CA LEU A 45 -22.13 -19.29 11.43
C LEU A 45 -23.48 -18.62 11.11
N LEU A 46 -23.59 -17.34 11.39
CA LEU A 46 -24.79 -16.52 11.16
C LEU A 46 -24.57 -15.66 9.93
N GLU A 47 -25.41 -15.82 8.92
CA GLU A 47 -25.38 -15.04 7.68
C GLU A 47 -26.32 -13.82 7.81
N TYR A 48 -25.81 -12.65 7.47
CA TYR A 48 -26.56 -11.40 7.52
C TYR A 48 -26.66 -10.75 6.14
N ASP A 49 -27.76 -10.10 5.87
CA ASP A 49 -27.90 -9.23 4.71
C ASP A 49 -26.99 -8.01 4.89
N PRO A 50 -26.06 -7.75 3.95
CA PRO A 50 -25.07 -6.67 4.11
C PRO A 50 -25.67 -5.26 4.03
N GLU A 51 -26.88 -5.10 3.49
CA GLU A 51 -27.54 -3.79 3.34
C GLU A 51 -28.48 -3.49 4.51
N THR A 52 -29.23 -4.48 4.98
CA THR A 52 -30.25 -4.29 6.01
C THR A 52 -29.80 -4.74 7.39
N GLY A 53 -28.71 -5.52 7.51
CA GLY A 53 -28.26 -6.13 8.75
C GLY A 53 -29.22 -7.23 9.28
N ALA A 54 -30.18 -7.70 8.48
CA ALA A 54 -31.13 -8.74 8.86
C ALA A 54 -30.46 -10.12 8.82
N LEU A 55 -30.73 -10.95 9.84
CA LEU A 55 -30.30 -12.35 9.84
C LEU A 55 -31.02 -13.10 8.70
N LEU A 56 -30.25 -13.68 7.78
CA LEU A 56 -30.76 -14.45 6.64
C LEU A 56 -30.81 -15.95 6.93
N GLN A 57 -29.71 -16.49 7.47
CA GLN A 57 -29.59 -17.93 7.68
C GLN A 57 -28.60 -18.26 8.81
N GLU A 58 -28.81 -19.44 9.41
CA GLU A 58 -27.93 -20.03 10.42
C GLU A 58 -27.33 -21.33 9.89
N TRP A 59 -26.00 -21.46 9.95
CA TRP A 59 -25.27 -22.61 9.49
C TRP A 59 -24.63 -23.32 10.68
N GLN A 60 -25.14 -24.50 11.06
CA GLN A 60 -24.56 -25.28 12.14
C GLN A 60 -23.19 -25.81 11.75
N MET A 61 -22.17 -25.52 12.57
CA MET A 61 -20.83 -26.00 12.34
C MET A 61 -20.59 -27.32 13.05
N LYS A 62 -19.87 -28.24 12.39
CA LYS A 62 -19.50 -29.55 12.96
C LYS A 62 -18.14 -29.42 13.62
N ARG A 63 -18.04 -29.91 14.86
CA ARG A 63 -16.75 -30.13 15.52
C ARG A 63 -15.98 -31.20 14.78
N LEU A 64 -14.75 -30.94 14.39
CA LEU A 64 -13.90 -31.91 13.71
C LEU A 64 -13.37 -32.94 14.70
N SER A 65 -13.58 -34.22 14.40
CA SER A 65 -13.04 -35.33 15.19
C SER A 65 -11.82 -35.91 14.49
N TRP A 66 -10.72 -36.02 15.20
CA TRP A 66 -9.42 -36.48 14.68
C TRP A 66 -9.24 -38.01 14.74
N GLU A 67 -10.28 -38.78 15.15
CA GLU A 67 -10.19 -40.22 15.37
C GLU A 67 -10.29 -41.06 14.09
N CYS A 68 -10.55 -40.49 12.90
CA CYS A 68 -10.90 -41.26 11.70
C CYS A 68 -9.78 -41.57 10.70
N CYS A 69 -8.51 -41.18 10.92
CA CYS A 69 -7.45 -41.38 9.92
C CYS A 69 -6.41 -42.48 10.24
N ALA A 70 -6.60 -43.26 11.26
CA ALA A 70 -5.75 -44.44 11.54
C ALA A 70 -6.42 -45.74 11.08
N GLY A 71 -6.41 -46.03 9.79
CA GLY A 71 -6.73 -47.35 9.30
C GLY A 71 -7.64 -47.46 8.08
N SER A 72 -7.03 -47.48 6.90
CA SER A 72 -7.24 -48.51 5.88
C SER A 72 -6.51 -48.14 4.58
N VAL A 73 -5.39 -48.81 4.34
CA VAL A 73 -4.86 -48.98 2.98
C VAL A 73 -5.76 -49.99 2.29
N GLY A 74 -6.64 -49.51 1.41
CA GLY A 74 -7.52 -50.31 0.58
C GLY A 74 -7.44 -49.85 -0.87
N ASN A 75 -6.87 -50.68 -1.74
CA ASN A 75 -6.84 -50.49 -3.19
C ASN A 75 -8.27 -50.37 -3.76
N GLY A 76 -8.57 -49.32 -4.48
CA GLY A 76 -9.79 -49.19 -5.26
C GLY A 76 -9.89 -47.81 -5.91
N ALA A 77 -9.66 -47.76 -7.24
CA ALA A 77 -9.90 -46.58 -8.04
C ALA A 77 -11.39 -46.24 -8.03
N ASP A 78 -11.77 -45.08 -7.45
CA ASP A 78 -13.06 -44.49 -7.71
C ASP A 78 -12.92 -42.95 -7.77
N THR A 79 -13.37 -42.39 -8.91
CA THR A 79 -13.26 -41.01 -9.28
C THR A 79 -14.47 -40.22 -8.74
N ASN A 80 -14.50 -39.96 -7.45
CA ASN A 80 -15.36 -38.96 -6.83
C ASN A 80 -14.58 -38.37 -5.65
N ARG A 81 -13.74 -37.34 -5.93
CA ARG A 81 -13.08 -36.56 -4.88
C ARG A 81 -14.10 -35.62 -4.24
N GLY A 82 -14.90 -36.14 -3.33
CA GLY A 82 -15.42 -35.37 -2.23
C GLY A 82 -14.23 -34.97 -1.36
N ILE A 83 -14.11 -33.69 -1.04
CA ILE A 83 -13.10 -33.17 -0.10
C ILE A 83 -13.47 -33.73 1.29
N ASP A 84 -12.95 -34.88 1.62
CA ASP A 84 -12.89 -35.36 3.00
C ASP A 84 -11.66 -34.72 3.64
N GLY A 85 -11.75 -34.34 4.92
CA GLY A 85 -10.73 -33.62 5.66
C GLY A 85 -9.37 -34.32 5.86
N SER A 86 -8.91 -35.13 4.89
CA SER A 86 -7.73 -35.99 4.99
C SER A 86 -6.37 -35.29 4.77
N GLY A 87 -6.35 -33.97 4.66
CA GLY A 87 -5.14 -33.17 4.51
C GLY A 87 -4.64 -32.44 5.78
N MET A 88 -5.39 -32.48 6.88
CA MET A 88 -4.95 -31.83 8.12
C MET A 88 -4.00 -32.76 8.89
N ALA A 89 -2.81 -32.22 9.26
CA ALA A 89 -1.84 -32.89 10.12
C ALA A 89 -2.51 -33.40 11.43
N ASP A 90 -1.97 -34.45 12.03
CA ASP A 90 -2.44 -34.99 13.31
C ASP A 90 -2.47 -33.90 14.39
N LYS A 91 -3.68 -33.46 14.74
CA LYS A 91 -3.94 -32.41 15.73
C LYS A 91 -4.38 -33.02 17.09
N SER A 92 -4.13 -34.29 17.32
CA SER A 92 -4.53 -34.98 18.56
C SER A 92 -4.01 -34.32 19.82
N ASP A 93 -2.85 -33.62 19.75
CA ASP A 93 -2.23 -32.87 20.84
C ASP A 93 -2.57 -31.38 20.84
N SER A 94 -3.51 -30.91 19.99
CA SER A 94 -3.92 -29.53 19.93
C SER A 94 -4.63 -29.11 21.22
N ARG A 95 -4.32 -27.91 21.70
CA ARG A 95 -5.08 -27.21 22.76
C ARG A 95 -6.45 -26.72 22.26
N PHE A 96 -6.75 -26.93 20.98
CA PHE A 96 -7.89 -26.34 20.30
C PHE A 96 -8.83 -27.40 19.74
N ASP A 97 -10.11 -27.04 19.70
CA ASP A 97 -11.11 -27.66 18.84
C ASP A 97 -11.38 -26.77 17.65
N TYR A 98 -11.64 -27.41 16.51
CA TYR A 98 -12.04 -26.73 15.28
C TYR A 98 -13.44 -27.13 14.90
N TYR A 99 -14.23 -26.15 14.48
CA TYR A 99 -15.57 -26.32 13.94
C TYR A 99 -15.55 -25.94 12.48
N SER A 100 -16.31 -26.65 11.64
CA SER A 100 -16.40 -26.34 10.21
C SER A 100 -17.80 -26.49 9.65
N CYS A 101 -18.10 -25.65 8.63
CA CYS A 101 -19.23 -25.87 7.73
C CYS A 101 -18.80 -25.53 6.31
N ALA A 102 -19.41 -26.20 5.33
CA ALA A 102 -19.21 -25.91 3.92
C ALA A 102 -20.54 -25.49 3.29
N LEU A 103 -20.50 -24.45 2.47
CA LEU A 103 -21.66 -23.95 1.75
C LEU A 103 -21.27 -23.56 0.33
N THR A 104 -22.26 -23.54 -0.57
CA THR A 104 -22.06 -23.02 -1.93
C THR A 104 -22.28 -21.52 -1.92
N LEU A 105 -21.30 -20.77 -2.40
CA LEU A 105 -21.34 -19.30 -2.43
C LEU A 105 -22.37 -18.80 -3.45
N GLY A 106 -23.23 -17.86 -3.02
CA GLY A 106 -24.17 -17.17 -3.90
C GLY A 106 -23.47 -16.10 -4.76
N THR A 107 -24.28 -15.28 -5.45
CA THR A 107 -23.79 -14.18 -6.30
C THR A 107 -23.65 -12.84 -5.55
N LYS A 108 -24.17 -12.76 -4.31
CA LYS A 108 -24.10 -11.56 -3.46
C LYS A 108 -22.98 -11.72 -2.44
N THR A 109 -22.48 -10.60 -1.94
CA THR A 109 -21.56 -10.59 -0.80
C THR A 109 -22.13 -11.39 0.36
N PHE A 110 -21.35 -12.36 0.82
CA PHE A 110 -21.66 -13.21 1.97
C PHE A 110 -21.10 -12.57 3.23
N SER A 111 -22.00 -12.00 4.05
CA SER A 111 -21.66 -11.30 5.29
C SER A 111 -22.01 -12.19 6.48
N TYR A 112 -21.05 -12.44 7.38
CA TYR A 112 -21.25 -13.43 8.44
C TYR A 112 -20.51 -13.08 9.74
N VAL A 113 -21.02 -13.66 10.85
CA VAL A 113 -20.36 -13.68 12.16
C VAL A 113 -20.50 -15.09 12.76
N PHE A 114 -19.72 -15.39 13.80
CA PHE A 114 -19.85 -16.65 14.52
C PHE A 114 -20.56 -16.44 15.86
N GLN A 115 -21.47 -17.35 16.18
CA GLN A 115 -22.07 -17.47 17.50
C GLN A 115 -21.45 -18.67 18.20
N VAL A 116 -20.92 -18.48 19.40
CA VAL A 116 -20.31 -19.52 20.23
C VAL A 116 -21.12 -19.70 21.48
N THR A 117 -21.51 -20.94 21.79
CA THR A 117 -22.34 -21.31 22.92
C THR A 117 -21.60 -22.22 23.88
N TRP A 118 -21.71 -21.95 25.19
CA TRP A 118 -21.20 -22.82 26.25
C TRP A 118 -22.12 -22.75 27.47
N GLY A 119 -22.70 -23.87 27.87
CA GLY A 119 -23.75 -23.92 28.90
C GLY A 119 -24.94 -23.04 28.51
N GLU A 120 -25.29 -22.10 29.37
CA GLU A 120 -26.37 -21.12 29.09
C GLU A 120 -25.84 -19.81 28.48
N ASN A 121 -24.56 -19.69 28.21
CA ASN A 121 -23.95 -18.46 27.72
C ASN A 121 -23.78 -18.50 26.19
N VAL A 122 -23.86 -17.32 25.58
CA VAL A 122 -23.67 -17.10 24.15
C VAL A 122 -22.80 -15.87 23.96
N CYS A 123 -21.87 -15.91 23.01
CA CYS A 123 -21.16 -14.71 22.55
C CYS A 123 -21.10 -14.71 21.02
N LEU A 124 -20.92 -13.52 20.46
CA LEU A 124 -20.68 -13.32 19.04
C LEU A 124 -19.22 -13.01 18.79
N TYR A 125 -18.71 -13.44 17.64
CA TYR A 125 -17.34 -13.19 17.20
C TYR A 125 -17.34 -12.69 15.74
N ASN A 126 -16.75 -11.53 15.52
CA ASN A 126 -16.64 -10.87 14.21
C ASN A 126 -15.18 -10.48 13.91
N ARG A 127 -14.94 -9.61 12.91
CA ARG A 127 -13.59 -9.19 12.51
C ARG A 127 -12.81 -8.42 13.57
N ILE A 128 -13.46 -7.73 14.49
CA ILE A 128 -12.80 -7.05 15.61
C ILE A 128 -12.67 -7.94 16.87
N GLY A 129 -13.19 -9.16 16.81
CA GLY A 129 -13.17 -10.13 17.90
C GLY A 129 -14.54 -10.34 18.55
N LEU A 130 -14.57 -10.48 19.87
CA LEU A 130 -15.82 -10.64 20.62
C LEU A 130 -16.65 -9.37 20.60
N THR A 131 -17.95 -9.51 20.31
CA THR A 131 -18.91 -8.40 20.21
C THR A 131 -20.26 -8.78 20.76
N GLU A 132 -21.06 -7.78 21.12
CA GLU A 132 -22.50 -7.92 21.41
C GLU A 132 -23.36 -7.51 20.20
N ASP A 133 -22.76 -6.81 19.22
CA ASP A 133 -23.44 -6.35 18.01
C ASP A 133 -23.08 -7.26 16.82
N ALA A 134 -24.04 -8.04 16.36
CA ALA A 134 -23.88 -8.93 15.23
C ALA A 134 -23.72 -8.22 13.88
N ALA A 135 -24.27 -7.01 13.75
CA ALA A 135 -24.24 -6.26 12.50
C ALA A 135 -22.96 -5.43 12.33
N ALA A 136 -22.23 -5.17 13.43
CA ALA A 136 -20.98 -4.40 13.37
C ALA A 136 -19.82 -5.27 12.88
N HIS A 137 -19.02 -4.74 11.96
CA HIS A 137 -17.77 -5.35 11.47
C HIS A 137 -17.83 -6.86 11.12
N PRO A 138 -18.83 -7.31 10.33
CA PRO A 138 -18.94 -8.71 9.96
C PRO A 138 -17.76 -9.16 9.09
N PHE A 139 -17.47 -10.46 9.09
CA PHE A 139 -16.65 -11.05 8.05
C PHE A 139 -17.36 -10.96 6.71
N ARG A 140 -16.61 -10.83 5.63
CA ARG A 140 -17.17 -10.68 4.28
C ARG A 140 -16.44 -11.53 3.27
N LEU A 141 -17.20 -12.24 2.43
CA LEU A 141 -16.70 -12.89 1.24
C LEU A 141 -17.42 -12.32 0.02
N ILE A 142 -16.67 -11.75 -0.88
CA ILE A 142 -17.18 -11.09 -2.08
C ILE A 142 -16.96 -12.03 -3.26
N PRO A 143 -18.01 -12.59 -3.87
CA PRO A 143 -17.88 -13.54 -4.97
C PRO A 143 -17.19 -12.90 -6.18
N GLY A 144 -16.16 -13.57 -6.72
CA GLY A 144 -15.41 -13.09 -7.88
C GLY A 144 -14.43 -11.95 -7.61
N PHE A 145 -14.26 -11.54 -6.35
CA PHE A 145 -13.22 -10.59 -6.00
C PHE A 145 -11.91 -11.32 -5.72
N HIS A 146 -10.97 -11.13 -6.63
CA HIS A 146 -9.61 -11.66 -6.54
C HIS A 146 -8.61 -10.52 -6.66
N VAL A 147 -7.62 -10.50 -5.77
CA VAL A 147 -6.45 -9.63 -5.93
C VAL A 147 -5.30 -10.43 -6.53
N PRO A 148 -4.41 -9.81 -7.33
CA PRO A 148 -3.27 -10.53 -7.89
C PRO A 148 -2.41 -11.18 -6.79
N GLU A 149 -2.17 -12.48 -6.88
CA GLU A 149 -1.46 -13.24 -5.83
C GLU A 149 -0.05 -12.69 -5.56
N TRP A 150 0.62 -12.18 -6.59
CA TRP A 150 1.94 -11.58 -6.43
C TRP A 150 1.94 -10.36 -5.51
N SER A 151 0.83 -9.58 -5.46
CA SER A 151 0.73 -8.34 -4.67
C SER A 151 0.54 -8.60 -3.16
N LYS A 152 0.01 -9.78 -2.80
CA LYS A 152 -0.21 -10.14 -1.39
C LYS A 152 1.10 -10.21 -0.62
N GLY A 153 1.32 -9.24 0.24
CA GLY A 153 2.51 -9.12 1.06
C GLY A 153 3.80 -8.84 0.29
N ALA A 154 3.71 -8.35 -0.94
CA ALA A 154 4.87 -7.98 -1.76
C ALA A 154 5.68 -6.87 -1.10
N LEU A 155 7.00 -6.98 -1.16
CA LEU A 155 7.89 -5.90 -0.74
C LEU A 155 8.03 -4.89 -1.86
N MET A 156 7.50 -3.69 -1.65
CA MET A 156 7.44 -2.61 -2.62
C MET A 156 8.40 -1.48 -2.31
N TYR A 157 8.70 -0.65 -3.31
CA TYR A 157 9.57 0.50 -3.18
C TYR A 157 9.04 1.66 -4.01
N GLN A 158 8.74 2.80 -3.36
CA GLN A 158 8.26 4.01 -4.00
C GLN A 158 9.42 4.89 -4.45
N ILE A 159 9.37 5.38 -5.68
CA ILE A 159 10.40 6.22 -6.29
C ILE A 159 9.81 7.55 -6.73
N TYR A 160 10.30 8.65 -6.16
CA TYR A 160 10.12 10.00 -6.69
C TYR A 160 11.26 10.27 -7.67
N VAL A 161 10.98 10.19 -8.97
CA VAL A 161 12.00 10.02 -10.02
C VAL A 161 13.02 11.14 -10.05
N ASP A 162 12.59 12.42 -10.04
CA ASP A 162 13.48 13.61 -10.07
C ASP A 162 14.53 13.63 -8.95
N ARG A 163 14.29 12.89 -7.85
CA ARG A 163 15.13 12.92 -6.64
C ARG A 163 15.83 11.60 -6.36
N PHE A 164 15.66 10.60 -7.20
CA PHE A 164 16.22 9.27 -6.95
C PHE A 164 17.63 9.10 -7.51
N CYS A 165 17.80 9.25 -8.83
CA CYS A 165 19.09 9.11 -9.48
C CYS A 165 19.07 9.74 -10.87
N ASN A 166 20.05 10.60 -11.18
CA ASN A 166 20.27 11.11 -12.53
C ASN A 166 21.16 10.12 -13.28
N GLY A 167 20.62 9.47 -14.31
CA GLY A 167 21.32 8.49 -15.15
C GLY A 167 21.73 9.06 -16.50
N ASP A 168 20.99 10.03 -17.03
CA ASP A 168 21.26 10.70 -18.31
C ASP A 168 21.16 12.22 -18.20
N PRO A 169 22.25 12.93 -17.90
CA PRO A 169 22.22 14.40 -17.78
C PRO A 169 21.83 15.14 -19.07
N THR A 170 21.67 14.46 -20.22
CA THR A 170 21.31 15.11 -21.50
C THR A 170 19.81 15.39 -21.60
N ASN A 171 19.00 14.72 -20.79
CA ASN A 171 17.55 14.94 -20.73
C ASN A 171 17.13 15.92 -19.60
N ASP A 172 18.06 16.40 -18.78
CA ASP A 172 17.76 17.31 -17.68
C ASP A 172 17.01 18.56 -18.16
N THR A 173 16.00 19.00 -17.39
CA THR A 173 15.37 20.31 -17.56
C THR A 173 16.41 21.42 -17.42
N GLU A 174 16.48 22.36 -18.36
CA GLU A 174 17.42 23.45 -18.31
C GLU A 174 16.88 24.65 -17.52
N THR A 175 17.76 25.44 -16.92
CA THR A 175 17.37 26.72 -16.31
C THR A 175 16.79 27.65 -17.37
N ASN A 176 15.64 28.26 -17.11
CA ASN A 176 14.89 29.10 -18.02
C ASN A 176 14.33 28.33 -19.26
N GLU A 177 14.09 27.06 -19.16
CA GLU A 177 13.52 26.29 -20.27
C GLU A 177 12.07 26.71 -20.57
N TYR A 178 11.32 27.00 -19.52
CA TYR A 178 9.94 27.52 -19.57
C TYR A 178 9.58 28.26 -18.29
N ILE A 179 8.40 28.88 -18.27
CA ILE A 179 7.83 29.55 -17.10
C ILE A 179 6.79 28.64 -16.47
N TYR A 180 6.93 28.37 -15.18
CA TYR A 180 5.97 27.66 -14.38
C TYR A 180 5.63 28.48 -13.12
N LEU A 181 4.33 28.62 -12.80
CA LEU A 181 3.86 29.50 -11.71
C LEU A 181 4.45 30.93 -11.77
N LYS A 182 4.49 31.51 -12.99
CA LYS A 182 5.02 32.86 -13.27
C LYS A 182 6.50 33.03 -12.93
N LYS A 183 7.26 31.95 -12.90
CA LYS A 183 8.72 32.00 -12.70
C LYS A 183 9.40 31.04 -13.66
N PRO A 184 10.56 31.39 -14.20
CA PRO A 184 11.37 30.43 -14.94
C PRO A 184 11.74 29.22 -14.08
N VAL A 185 11.71 28.03 -14.67
CA VAL A 185 12.18 26.80 -14.03
C VAL A 185 13.69 26.84 -13.83
N THR A 186 14.19 26.03 -12.90
CA THR A 186 15.60 26.03 -12.53
C THR A 186 16.12 24.60 -12.45
N ARG A 187 17.21 24.33 -13.17
CA ARG A 187 18.02 23.12 -12.98
C ARG A 187 18.88 23.29 -11.73
N VAL A 188 18.79 22.35 -10.79
CA VAL A 188 19.66 22.26 -9.62
C VAL A 188 20.89 21.43 -9.99
N THR A 189 22.05 22.02 -9.95
CA THR A 189 23.30 21.35 -10.38
C THR A 189 24.04 20.65 -9.22
N ASP A 190 23.78 21.06 -7.99
CA ASP A 190 24.27 20.36 -6.80
C ASP A 190 23.20 19.39 -6.28
N TRP A 191 23.40 18.10 -6.51
CA TRP A 191 22.51 17.05 -6.04
C TRP A 191 22.18 17.10 -4.54
N LYS A 192 23.06 17.73 -3.74
CA LYS A 192 22.92 17.88 -2.29
C LYS A 192 22.32 19.22 -1.87
N GLU A 193 21.94 20.05 -2.82
CA GLU A 193 21.33 21.35 -2.50
C GLU A 193 20.00 21.12 -1.74
N PRO A 194 19.76 21.86 -0.64
CA PRO A 194 18.52 21.70 0.13
C PRO A 194 17.27 22.07 -0.69
N ILE A 195 16.18 21.38 -0.37
CA ILE A 195 14.85 21.64 -0.95
C ILE A 195 14.38 23.05 -0.55
N GLY A 196 13.83 23.78 -1.50
CA GLY A 196 13.21 25.10 -1.25
C GLY A 196 11.74 24.98 -0.84
N THR A 197 11.18 26.04 -0.25
CA THR A 197 9.76 26.09 0.12
C THR A 197 8.82 26.18 -1.08
N LEU A 198 9.30 26.70 -2.23
CA LEU A 198 8.63 26.68 -3.53
C LEU A 198 9.50 25.88 -4.49
N ASP A 199 9.31 24.59 -4.47
CA ASP A 199 10.24 23.66 -5.11
C ASP A 199 9.74 23.06 -6.43
N VAL A 200 8.46 23.24 -6.78
CA VAL A 200 7.80 22.56 -7.91
C VAL A 200 8.42 22.82 -9.29
N GLY A 201 9.09 23.94 -9.48
CA GLY A 201 9.83 24.32 -10.70
C GLY A 201 11.35 24.15 -10.58
N ARG A 202 11.85 23.41 -9.58
CA ARG A 202 13.27 23.13 -9.39
C ARG A 202 13.54 21.67 -9.65
N PHE A 203 14.39 21.36 -10.62
CA PHE A 203 14.65 20.00 -11.10
C PHE A 203 16.06 19.58 -10.72
N TYR A 204 16.18 18.39 -10.11
CA TYR A 204 17.47 17.78 -9.74
C TYR A 204 17.97 16.81 -10.81
N GLY A 205 17.13 16.47 -11.78
CA GLY A 205 17.50 15.69 -12.95
C GLY A 205 17.48 14.18 -12.75
N GLY A 206 16.85 13.67 -11.70
CA GLY A 206 16.59 12.23 -11.62
C GLY A 206 15.67 11.78 -12.76
N ASP A 207 15.93 10.59 -13.33
CA ASP A 207 15.32 10.11 -14.55
C ASP A 207 15.11 8.58 -14.56
N LEU A 208 14.48 8.06 -15.61
CA LEU A 208 14.21 6.63 -15.77
C LEU A 208 15.49 5.82 -16.07
N GLN A 209 16.54 6.45 -16.64
CA GLN A 209 17.84 5.81 -16.79
C GLN A 209 18.48 5.57 -15.42
N GLY A 210 18.37 6.55 -14.51
CA GLY A 210 18.81 6.40 -13.12
C GLY A 210 18.05 5.30 -12.39
N VAL A 211 16.73 5.16 -12.62
CA VAL A 211 15.96 4.03 -12.09
C VAL A 211 16.48 2.71 -12.65
N LEU A 212 16.71 2.63 -13.97
CA LEU A 212 17.25 1.45 -14.65
C LEU A 212 18.61 1.03 -14.06
N ASP A 213 19.51 1.99 -13.87
CA ASP A 213 20.84 1.77 -13.32
C ASP A 213 20.81 1.25 -11.86
N LYS A 214 19.73 1.50 -11.15
CA LYS A 214 19.57 1.10 -9.74
C LYS A 214 18.69 -0.14 -9.53
N LEU A 215 18.21 -0.80 -10.59
CA LEU A 215 17.40 -2.02 -10.45
C LEU A 215 18.14 -3.16 -9.69
N ASP A 216 19.45 -3.30 -9.89
CA ASP A 216 20.22 -4.32 -9.16
C ASP A 216 20.39 -3.96 -7.67
N TYR A 217 20.46 -2.67 -7.33
CA TYR A 217 20.39 -2.20 -5.94
C TYR A 217 19.04 -2.57 -5.31
N LEU A 218 17.93 -2.28 -5.98
CA LEU A 218 16.57 -2.61 -5.51
C LEU A 218 16.41 -4.13 -5.35
N LYS A 219 16.90 -4.92 -6.30
CA LYS A 219 16.94 -6.38 -6.18
C LYS A 219 17.73 -6.85 -4.95
N SER A 220 18.84 -6.17 -4.61
CA SER A 220 19.64 -6.50 -3.41
C SER A 220 18.85 -6.28 -2.11
N LEU A 221 17.92 -5.31 -2.08
CA LEU A 221 16.96 -5.08 -1.00
C LEU A 221 15.79 -6.09 -1.01
N LYS A 222 15.73 -6.98 -2.02
CA LYS A 222 14.67 -7.97 -2.26
C LYS A 222 13.32 -7.36 -2.64
N ILE A 223 13.33 -6.18 -3.25
CA ILE A 223 12.13 -5.52 -3.77
C ILE A 223 11.47 -6.42 -4.82
N GLU A 224 10.17 -6.52 -4.76
CA GLU A 224 9.31 -7.31 -5.65
C GLU A 224 8.47 -6.44 -6.57
N ALA A 225 8.24 -5.17 -6.21
CA ALA A 225 7.58 -4.18 -7.06
C ALA A 225 8.12 -2.77 -6.79
N ILE A 226 8.22 -1.95 -7.84
CA ILE A 226 8.44 -0.51 -7.72
C ILE A 226 7.16 0.24 -8.07
N TYR A 227 6.87 1.29 -7.32
CA TYR A 227 5.86 2.28 -7.62
C TYR A 227 6.58 3.58 -8.00
N LEU A 228 6.38 4.03 -9.23
CA LEU A 228 6.91 5.30 -9.73
C LEU A 228 5.87 6.39 -9.52
N ASN A 229 6.23 7.48 -8.82
CA ASN A 229 5.45 8.72 -8.87
C ASN A 229 5.27 9.14 -10.33
N PRO A 230 4.34 10.05 -10.68
CA PRO A 230 3.95 10.28 -12.08
C PRO A 230 5.13 10.47 -13.03
N VAL A 231 5.05 9.83 -14.20
CA VAL A 231 6.12 9.82 -15.21
C VAL A 231 5.68 10.36 -16.57
N PHE A 232 4.39 10.71 -16.70
CA PHE A 232 3.84 11.29 -17.93
C PHE A 232 4.29 12.73 -18.12
N VAL A 233 4.23 13.24 -19.37
CA VAL A 233 4.63 14.61 -19.67
C VAL A 233 3.95 15.60 -18.74
N SER A 234 4.71 16.39 -18.03
CA SER A 234 4.20 17.34 -17.02
C SER A 234 5.22 18.43 -16.72
N PRO A 235 4.77 19.68 -16.45
CA PRO A 235 5.68 20.80 -16.28
C PRO A 235 6.33 20.90 -14.88
N SER A 236 5.81 20.21 -13.88
CA SER A 236 6.40 20.25 -12.54
C SER A 236 7.32 19.06 -12.27
N ASN A 237 8.17 19.18 -11.25
CA ASN A 237 9.01 18.06 -10.81
C ASN A 237 8.22 16.92 -10.16
N HIS A 238 7.01 17.18 -9.63
CA HIS A 238 6.14 16.17 -9.04
C HIS A 238 5.25 15.47 -10.07
N LYS A 239 5.00 16.09 -11.20
CA LYS A 239 4.24 15.58 -12.35
C LYS A 239 2.79 15.18 -12.08
N TYR A 240 2.17 15.68 -10.99
CA TYR A 240 0.74 15.54 -10.74
C TYR A 240 -0.11 16.52 -11.58
N ASP A 241 0.50 17.40 -12.34
CA ASP A 241 -0.10 18.35 -13.30
C ASP A 241 0.11 17.86 -14.75
N CYS A 242 -0.46 16.70 -15.08
CA CYS A 242 -0.24 16.00 -16.33
C CYS A 242 -0.56 16.87 -17.56
N GLN A 243 0.40 16.99 -18.45
CA GLN A 243 0.29 17.68 -19.75
C GLN A 243 -0.16 16.73 -20.86
N ASP A 244 0.32 15.50 -20.85
CA ASP A 244 -0.02 14.47 -21.82
C ASP A 244 -0.01 13.07 -21.19
N TYR A 245 -1.18 12.40 -21.15
CA TYR A 245 -1.32 11.05 -20.61
C TYR A 245 -0.85 9.95 -21.57
N ASP A 246 -0.66 10.31 -22.86
CA ASP A 246 -0.29 9.33 -23.87
C ASP A 246 1.18 8.97 -23.85
N HIS A 247 2.04 9.83 -23.27
CA HIS A 247 3.47 9.71 -23.42
C HIS A 247 4.24 9.91 -22.11
N ILE A 248 5.35 9.21 -22.01
CA ILE A 248 6.36 9.41 -20.97
C ILE A 248 7.08 10.74 -21.21
N ASP A 249 7.32 11.49 -20.14
CA ASP A 249 8.03 12.76 -20.20
C ASP A 249 9.46 12.57 -20.75
N PRO A 250 9.85 13.23 -21.85
CA PRO A 250 11.20 13.12 -22.38
C PRO A 250 12.30 13.60 -21.45
N HIS A 251 12.00 14.49 -20.47
CA HIS A 251 12.93 14.83 -19.41
C HIS A 251 13.20 13.69 -18.41
N TYR A 252 12.35 12.66 -18.41
CA TYR A 252 12.61 11.41 -17.70
C TYR A 252 13.04 10.29 -18.65
N GLY A 253 12.78 10.44 -19.94
CA GLY A 253 13.02 9.47 -21.00
C GLY A 253 14.20 9.82 -21.88
N VAL A 254 13.92 10.01 -23.17
CA VAL A 254 14.92 10.22 -24.22
C VAL A 254 14.59 11.47 -25.04
N ILE A 255 15.55 12.37 -25.19
CA ILE A 255 15.46 13.53 -26.10
C ILE A 255 16.33 13.26 -27.31
N LEU A 256 15.71 13.13 -28.49
CA LEU A 256 16.38 12.97 -29.78
C LEU A 256 16.44 14.28 -30.53
N GLU A 257 15.35 15.03 -30.53
CA GLU A 257 15.22 16.33 -31.16
C GLU A 257 15.20 17.42 -30.09
N ASP A 258 16.01 18.44 -30.27
CA ASP A 258 16.13 19.59 -29.34
C ASP A 258 16.18 20.90 -30.13
N ALA A 259 15.76 21.98 -29.52
CA ALA A 259 15.78 23.30 -30.14
C ALA A 259 16.43 24.33 -29.23
N ASP A 260 16.91 25.41 -29.81
CA ASP A 260 17.21 26.62 -29.07
C ASP A 260 15.92 27.35 -28.72
N GLY A 261 15.93 28.15 -27.66
CA GLY A 261 14.80 29.00 -27.27
C GLY A 261 14.46 28.79 -25.79
N LEU A 262 15.22 29.48 -24.95
CA LEU A 262 14.94 29.62 -23.53
C LEU A 262 14.18 30.90 -23.27
N VAL A 263 13.32 30.91 -22.26
CA VAL A 263 12.66 32.14 -21.80
C VAL A 263 13.68 33.06 -21.12
N CYS A 264 13.42 34.36 -21.19
CA CYS A 264 14.20 35.36 -20.42
C CYS A 264 13.66 35.46 -18.99
N PRO A 265 14.50 35.84 -18.01
CA PRO A 265 14.05 35.98 -16.62
C PRO A 265 12.90 36.97 -16.42
N GLU A 266 12.73 37.92 -17.34
CA GLU A 266 11.67 38.94 -17.36
C GLU A 266 10.42 38.53 -18.14
N ASP A 267 10.44 37.42 -18.86
CA ASP A 267 9.27 36.93 -19.58
C ASP A 267 8.17 36.52 -18.60
N THR A 268 6.92 36.69 -19.00
CA THR A 268 5.74 36.40 -18.19
C THR A 268 4.88 35.28 -18.78
N ASP A 269 5.25 34.76 -19.96
CA ASP A 269 4.58 33.75 -20.75
C ASP A 269 5.60 32.77 -21.37
N ASN A 270 5.08 31.75 -22.03
CA ASN A 270 5.87 30.68 -22.66
C ASN A 270 6.07 30.87 -24.19
N ASP A 271 5.84 32.07 -24.74
CA ASP A 271 5.99 32.33 -26.18
C ASP A 271 7.38 31.97 -26.73
N ARG A 272 8.40 32.02 -25.88
CA ARG A 272 9.80 31.70 -26.23
C ARG A 272 10.24 30.31 -25.79
N ALA A 273 9.41 29.52 -25.12
CA ALA A 273 9.75 28.21 -24.61
C ALA A 273 9.85 27.13 -25.72
N HIS A 274 10.52 27.48 -26.84
CA HIS A 274 10.61 26.57 -28.00
C HIS A 274 11.38 25.29 -27.67
N LYS A 275 12.38 25.36 -26.79
CA LYS A 275 13.09 24.18 -26.33
C LYS A 275 12.16 23.21 -25.63
N TYR A 276 11.40 23.70 -24.64
CA TYR A 276 10.43 22.89 -23.90
C TYR A 276 9.39 22.26 -24.85
N MET A 277 8.84 23.08 -25.78
CA MET A 277 7.86 22.56 -26.74
C MET A 277 8.44 21.50 -27.65
N THR A 278 9.68 21.67 -28.14
CA THR A 278 10.31 20.63 -28.95
C THR A 278 10.51 19.37 -28.13
N ARG A 279 11.05 19.48 -26.92
CA ARG A 279 11.29 18.32 -26.05
C ARG A 279 10.02 17.56 -25.71
N THR A 280 8.91 18.25 -25.41
CA THR A 280 7.69 17.65 -24.84
C THR A 280 6.56 17.41 -25.85
N ALA A 281 6.69 17.87 -27.11
CA ALA A 281 5.64 17.73 -28.12
C ALA A 281 6.15 17.14 -29.46
N ASP A 282 7.47 16.98 -29.66
CA ASP A 282 8.00 16.30 -30.84
C ASP A 282 7.75 14.78 -30.77
N GLU A 283 7.17 14.21 -31.83
CA GLU A 283 6.76 12.81 -31.88
C GLU A 283 7.94 11.85 -31.69
N GLN A 284 9.13 12.17 -32.18
CA GLN A 284 10.31 11.32 -32.04
C GLN A 284 10.76 11.22 -30.57
N ASN A 285 10.72 12.33 -29.84
CA ASN A 285 11.06 12.36 -28.40
C ASN A 285 10.03 11.56 -27.58
N LEU A 286 8.74 11.74 -27.87
CA LEU A 286 7.66 11.05 -27.18
C LEU A 286 7.73 9.54 -27.41
N GLU A 287 7.87 9.09 -28.68
CA GLU A 287 7.99 7.67 -29.01
C GLU A 287 9.26 7.03 -28.46
N ALA A 288 10.41 7.75 -28.49
CA ALA A 288 11.65 7.26 -27.93
C ALA A 288 11.55 7.07 -26.40
N SER A 289 10.88 8.00 -25.72
CA SER A 289 10.65 7.92 -24.26
C SER A 289 9.70 6.78 -23.90
N ASP A 290 8.64 6.59 -24.66
CA ASP A 290 7.73 5.44 -24.53
C ASP A 290 8.46 4.11 -24.71
N ALA A 291 9.30 4.00 -25.76
CA ALA A 291 10.10 2.82 -26.02
C ALA A 291 11.13 2.55 -24.90
N PHE A 292 11.72 3.61 -24.34
CA PHE A 292 12.61 3.50 -23.19
C PHE A 292 11.89 2.98 -21.95
N PHE A 293 10.67 3.47 -21.68
CA PHE A 293 9.88 3.01 -20.54
C PHE A 293 9.49 1.54 -20.68
N ALA A 294 9.08 1.10 -21.88
CA ALA A 294 8.82 -0.31 -22.14
C ALA A 294 10.06 -1.17 -21.85
N ARG A 295 11.27 -0.69 -22.23
CA ARG A 295 12.55 -1.35 -21.90
C ARG A 295 12.81 -1.38 -20.39
N LEU A 296 12.55 -0.31 -19.66
CA LEU A 296 12.70 -0.26 -18.19
C LEU A 296 11.85 -1.34 -17.53
N ILE A 297 10.58 -1.47 -17.93
CA ILE A 297 9.66 -2.49 -17.40
C ILE A 297 10.19 -3.89 -17.71
N GLU A 298 10.63 -4.14 -18.96
CA GLU A 298 11.23 -5.43 -19.34
C GLU A 298 12.45 -5.78 -18.47
N GLU A 299 13.35 -4.82 -18.23
CA GLU A 299 14.55 -5.01 -17.40
C GLU A 299 14.21 -5.22 -15.91
N ALA A 300 13.14 -4.55 -15.41
CA ALA A 300 12.62 -4.79 -14.06
C ALA A 300 12.05 -6.22 -13.95
N HIS A 301 11.24 -6.65 -14.91
CA HIS A 301 10.67 -7.99 -14.96
C HIS A 301 11.73 -9.08 -15.03
N LYS A 302 12.83 -8.91 -15.80
CA LYS A 302 13.98 -9.83 -15.82
C LYS A 302 14.62 -10.04 -14.46
N ARG A 303 14.49 -9.06 -13.56
CA ARG A 303 14.97 -9.11 -12.18
C ARG A 303 13.92 -9.60 -11.18
N GLY A 304 12.71 -9.89 -11.66
CA GLY A 304 11.55 -10.26 -10.82
C GLY A 304 10.97 -9.07 -10.07
N ILE A 305 11.12 -7.85 -10.60
CA ILE A 305 10.56 -6.62 -10.05
C ILE A 305 9.41 -6.16 -10.96
N ARG A 306 8.24 -5.98 -10.40
CA ARG A 306 7.06 -5.43 -11.07
C ARG A 306 7.07 -3.91 -11.03
N VAL A 307 6.30 -3.27 -11.93
CA VAL A 307 6.28 -1.82 -12.08
C VAL A 307 4.84 -1.30 -11.99
N LEU A 308 4.59 -0.41 -11.04
CA LEU A 308 3.33 0.31 -10.89
C LEU A 308 3.51 1.76 -11.36
N VAL A 309 2.51 2.27 -12.06
CA VAL A 309 2.46 3.65 -12.55
C VAL A 309 1.44 4.47 -11.79
N ASP A 310 1.65 5.79 -11.70
CA ASP A 310 0.74 6.72 -11.02
C ASP A 310 -0.28 7.29 -12.03
N GLY A 311 -1.55 7.16 -11.72
CA GLY A 311 -2.67 7.62 -12.53
C GLY A 311 -3.36 8.83 -11.92
N VAL A 312 -3.09 10.01 -12.46
CA VAL A 312 -3.68 11.29 -12.03
C VAL A 312 -4.87 11.60 -12.90
N PHE A 313 -6.05 11.08 -12.56
CA PHE A 313 -7.23 11.17 -13.42
C PHE A 313 -8.34 12.10 -12.90
N ASN A 314 -8.21 12.64 -11.70
CA ASN A 314 -9.14 13.63 -11.17
C ASN A 314 -9.00 15.00 -11.84
N HIS A 315 -7.77 15.36 -12.20
CA HIS A 315 -7.39 16.64 -12.79
C HIS A 315 -6.22 16.46 -13.76
N CYS A 316 -5.94 17.45 -14.59
CA CYS A 316 -4.73 17.52 -15.40
C CYS A 316 -3.91 18.77 -15.02
N GLY A 317 -2.90 19.12 -15.81
CA GLY A 317 -2.15 20.37 -15.68
C GLY A 317 -2.73 21.50 -16.51
N SER A 318 -2.45 22.76 -16.16
CA SER A 318 -2.77 23.93 -17.01
C SER A 318 -2.04 23.91 -18.37
N PHE A 319 -0.91 23.20 -18.42
CA PHE A 319 -0.13 22.94 -19.64
C PHE A 319 -0.75 21.86 -20.55
N ASN A 320 -1.77 21.14 -20.07
CA ASN A 320 -2.35 20.02 -20.82
C ASN A 320 -2.88 20.47 -22.19
N LYS A 321 -2.56 19.69 -23.24
CA LYS A 321 -2.96 19.94 -24.64
C LYS A 321 -4.46 20.15 -24.85
N TRP A 322 -5.30 19.63 -23.95
CA TRP A 322 -6.76 19.79 -24.04
C TRP A 322 -7.23 21.17 -23.57
N LEU A 323 -6.53 21.75 -22.60
CA LEU A 323 -6.84 23.09 -22.07
C LEU A 323 -6.00 24.16 -22.74
N ASP A 324 -4.68 23.97 -22.81
CA ASP A 324 -3.67 24.89 -23.36
C ASP A 324 -3.74 26.29 -22.73
N ALA A 325 -3.85 26.35 -21.41
CA ALA A 325 -3.92 27.65 -20.70
C ALA A 325 -2.60 28.44 -20.79
N GLU A 326 -1.49 27.76 -21.04
CA GLU A 326 -0.16 28.38 -21.23
C GLU A 326 0.18 28.66 -22.70
N LEU A 327 -0.78 28.45 -23.62
CA LEU A 327 -0.70 28.78 -25.05
C LEU A 327 0.44 28.07 -25.81
N LEU A 328 0.90 26.93 -25.31
CA LEU A 328 2.03 26.18 -25.86
C LEU A 328 1.70 25.52 -27.20
N TYR A 329 0.50 24.94 -27.30
CA TYR A 329 0.10 24.16 -28.46
C TYR A 329 -0.43 24.97 -29.64
N GLN A 330 -0.64 26.29 -29.48
CA GLN A 330 -1.07 27.16 -30.58
C GLN A 330 -0.06 27.22 -31.73
N HIS A 331 1.23 27.06 -31.41
CA HIS A 331 2.33 27.11 -32.37
C HIS A 331 2.87 25.74 -32.75
N ALA A 332 2.46 24.68 -32.04
CA ALA A 332 2.79 23.32 -32.39
C ALA A 332 1.84 22.79 -33.46
N GLY A 333 2.36 22.48 -34.64
CA GLY A 333 1.54 21.88 -35.72
C GLY A 333 0.96 20.54 -35.30
N GLY A 334 -0.29 20.29 -35.71
CA GLY A 334 -0.95 18.98 -35.53
C GLY A 334 -1.87 18.89 -34.30
N TYR A 335 -1.91 19.89 -33.43
CA TYR A 335 -2.78 19.93 -32.25
C TYR A 335 -4.02 20.82 -32.49
N PRO A 336 -5.25 20.38 -32.13
CA PRO A 336 -6.41 21.26 -32.07
C PRO A 336 -6.22 22.35 -31.01
N GLN A 337 -6.92 23.48 -31.18
CA GLN A 337 -6.93 24.53 -30.16
C GLN A 337 -7.48 24.01 -28.83
N GLY A 338 -6.82 24.35 -27.73
CA GLY A 338 -7.25 24.01 -26.39
C GLY A 338 -8.55 24.69 -25.96
N ALA A 339 -9.20 24.13 -24.95
CA ALA A 339 -10.49 24.64 -24.45
C ALA A 339 -10.40 26.02 -23.78
N TYR A 340 -9.24 26.40 -23.25
CA TYR A 340 -8.97 27.76 -22.74
C TYR A 340 -9.00 28.79 -23.88
N VAL A 341 -8.46 28.39 -25.04
CA VAL A 341 -8.25 29.29 -26.18
C VAL A 341 -9.54 29.57 -26.95
N SER A 342 -10.37 28.54 -27.14
CA SER A 342 -11.54 28.63 -28.04
C SER A 342 -12.77 27.90 -27.50
N GLU A 343 -13.93 28.55 -27.61
CA GLU A 343 -15.24 27.95 -27.36
C GLU A 343 -15.51 26.74 -28.30
N ASP A 344 -14.98 26.81 -29.54
CA ASP A 344 -15.13 25.75 -30.55
C ASP A 344 -14.13 24.60 -30.40
N SER A 345 -13.34 24.57 -29.34
CA SER A 345 -12.38 23.49 -29.05
C SER A 345 -13.07 22.12 -28.96
N PRO A 346 -12.52 21.06 -29.59
CA PRO A 346 -13.05 19.72 -29.41
C PRO A 346 -12.97 19.24 -27.95
N TYR A 347 -12.16 19.89 -27.13
CA TYR A 347 -11.97 19.57 -25.71
C TYR A 347 -12.81 20.46 -24.79
N ARG A 348 -13.74 21.26 -25.35
CA ARG A 348 -14.55 22.23 -24.60
C ARG A 348 -15.24 21.60 -23.38
N TYR A 349 -15.80 20.39 -23.53
CA TYR A 349 -16.54 19.70 -22.49
C TYR A 349 -15.66 18.82 -21.57
N PHE A 350 -14.35 18.77 -21.81
CA PHE A 350 -13.42 18.10 -20.88
C PHE A 350 -13.27 18.86 -19.57
N PHE A 351 -13.67 20.14 -19.60
CA PHE A 351 -13.63 21.07 -18.47
C PHE A 351 -14.99 21.72 -18.27
N GLN A 352 -15.30 22.13 -17.05
CA GLN A 352 -16.46 22.94 -16.76
C GLN A 352 -16.04 24.41 -16.66
N PHE A 353 -16.61 25.26 -17.53
CA PHE A 353 -16.41 26.69 -17.50
C PHE A 353 -17.65 27.39 -16.92
N HIS A 354 -17.44 28.45 -16.13
CA HIS A 354 -18.49 29.19 -15.44
C HIS A 354 -18.92 30.48 -16.14
N ASN A 355 -18.16 30.93 -17.16
CA ASN A 355 -18.46 32.14 -17.92
C ASN A 355 -18.34 31.88 -19.42
N GLU A 356 -19.46 31.63 -20.06
CA GLU A 356 -19.54 31.38 -21.52
C GLU A 356 -19.18 32.60 -22.39
N ASN A 357 -19.07 33.79 -21.82
CA ASN A 357 -18.70 35.00 -22.55
C ASN A 357 -17.21 35.39 -22.38
N ALA A 358 -16.40 34.55 -21.72
CA ALA A 358 -15.01 34.85 -21.44
C ALA A 358 -14.04 34.47 -22.56
N TRP A 359 -14.48 33.72 -23.59
CA TRP A 359 -13.63 33.42 -24.74
C TRP A 359 -13.34 34.65 -25.62
N PRO A 360 -12.16 34.67 -26.22
CA PRO A 360 -11.05 33.71 -26.11
C PRO A 360 -10.28 33.86 -24.78
N PHE A 361 -9.54 32.82 -24.41
CA PHE A 361 -8.73 32.74 -23.20
C PHE A 361 -9.57 32.70 -21.91
N ASN A 362 -10.45 31.72 -21.87
CA ASN A 362 -11.40 31.57 -20.77
C ASN A 362 -10.76 30.88 -19.55
N ASP A 363 -10.52 31.64 -18.50
CA ASP A 363 -9.92 31.22 -17.23
C ASP A 363 -10.96 30.79 -16.17
N SER A 364 -12.26 30.74 -16.54
CA SER A 364 -13.34 30.40 -15.61
C SER A 364 -13.57 28.90 -15.41
N TYR A 365 -12.59 28.06 -15.71
CA TYR A 365 -12.68 26.62 -15.51
C TYR A 365 -12.50 26.23 -14.04
N ASP A 366 -13.05 25.07 -13.67
CA ASP A 366 -12.85 24.51 -12.33
C ASP A 366 -11.42 24.01 -12.16
N GLY A 367 -10.79 24.38 -11.05
CA GLY A 367 -9.56 23.76 -10.56
C GLY A 367 -9.81 22.88 -9.35
N TRP A 368 -9.08 21.77 -9.23
CA TRP A 368 -9.09 20.96 -8.03
C TRP A 368 -8.66 21.78 -6.83
N TRP A 369 -9.49 21.82 -5.78
CA TRP A 369 -9.34 22.70 -4.62
C TRP A 369 -9.15 24.19 -4.98
N GLY A 370 -9.62 24.63 -6.16
CA GLY A 370 -9.49 25.99 -6.66
C GLY A 370 -8.14 26.33 -7.26
N HIS A 371 -7.24 25.38 -7.45
CA HIS A 371 -5.96 25.59 -8.09
C HIS A 371 -6.09 25.64 -9.62
N ALA A 372 -5.83 26.80 -10.21
CA ALA A 372 -5.87 27.00 -11.65
C ALA A 372 -4.83 26.15 -12.42
N THR A 373 -3.75 25.74 -11.76
CA THR A 373 -2.74 24.84 -12.33
C THR A 373 -3.15 23.38 -12.38
N LEU A 374 -4.28 23.03 -11.72
CA LEU A 374 -4.82 21.66 -11.64
C LEU A 374 -6.27 21.62 -12.13
N PRO A 375 -6.53 21.86 -13.43
CA PRO A 375 -7.87 21.87 -14.01
C PRO A 375 -8.59 20.55 -13.78
N LYS A 376 -9.79 20.62 -13.16
CA LYS A 376 -10.58 19.44 -12.87
C LYS A 376 -11.24 18.88 -14.12
N LEU A 377 -11.11 17.57 -14.34
CA LEU A 377 -11.68 16.88 -15.48
C LEU A 377 -13.18 16.62 -15.29
N ASN A 378 -13.96 16.80 -16.38
CA ASN A 378 -15.42 16.77 -16.37
C ASN A 378 -15.96 15.50 -17.04
N TYR A 379 -16.02 14.42 -16.30
CA TYR A 379 -16.49 13.11 -16.77
C TYR A 379 -17.99 13.05 -17.00
N GLU A 380 -18.77 13.90 -16.30
CA GLU A 380 -20.23 13.92 -16.38
C GLU A 380 -20.75 14.41 -17.74
N GLU A 381 -20.04 15.34 -18.35
CA GLU A 381 -20.48 16.00 -19.60
C GLU A 381 -19.68 15.57 -20.82
N SER A 382 -18.58 14.81 -20.65
CA SER A 382 -17.74 14.36 -21.77
C SER A 382 -17.57 12.85 -21.83
N PRO A 383 -18.40 12.14 -22.60
CA PRO A 383 -18.18 10.73 -22.91
C PRO A 383 -16.86 10.48 -23.64
N GLU A 384 -16.37 11.45 -24.44
CA GLU A 384 -15.09 11.35 -25.14
C GLU A 384 -13.92 11.30 -24.16
N LEU A 385 -13.87 12.21 -23.18
CA LEU A 385 -12.89 12.19 -22.11
C LEU A 385 -12.94 10.86 -21.33
N TYR A 386 -14.15 10.43 -20.98
CA TYR A 386 -14.39 9.19 -20.25
C TYR A 386 -13.74 7.99 -20.97
N GLN A 387 -14.06 7.83 -22.27
CA GLN A 387 -13.50 6.74 -23.06
C GLN A 387 -12.00 6.88 -23.31
N TYR A 388 -11.52 8.11 -23.43
CA TYR A 388 -10.10 8.39 -23.59
C TYR A 388 -9.30 7.88 -22.40
N ILE A 389 -9.71 8.23 -21.18
CA ILE A 389 -9.01 7.80 -19.95
C ILE A 389 -9.10 6.28 -19.77
N LEU A 390 -10.21 5.63 -20.11
CA LEU A 390 -10.28 4.16 -20.15
C LEU A 390 -9.30 3.56 -21.15
N GLY A 391 -9.07 4.23 -22.29
CA GLY A 391 -8.03 3.87 -23.26
C GLY A 391 -6.62 3.96 -22.65
N ILE A 392 -6.32 5.04 -21.92
CA ILE A 392 -5.06 5.23 -21.19
C ILE A 392 -4.86 4.13 -20.13
N ALA A 393 -5.93 3.81 -19.40
CA ALA A 393 -5.91 2.74 -18.39
C ALA A 393 -5.44 1.39 -18.96
N LYS A 394 -5.91 1.06 -20.17
CA LYS A 394 -5.51 -0.16 -20.90
C LYS A 394 -4.10 -0.06 -21.50
N LYS A 395 -3.75 1.09 -22.11
CA LYS A 395 -2.49 1.30 -22.82
C LYS A 395 -1.29 0.87 -22.00
N TRP A 396 -1.15 1.42 -20.81
CA TRP A 396 0.06 1.26 -20.01
C TRP A 396 0.21 -0.12 -19.35
N VAL A 397 -0.90 -0.83 -19.13
CA VAL A 397 -0.86 -2.21 -18.61
C VAL A 397 -0.82 -3.27 -19.71
N SER A 398 -0.90 -2.86 -20.98
CA SER A 398 -0.82 -3.73 -22.17
C SER A 398 0.57 -3.72 -22.80
N ALA A 399 0.85 -4.73 -23.62
CA ALA A 399 2.05 -4.70 -24.46
C ALA A 399 2.03 -3.46 -25.41
N PRO A 400 3.18 -2.80 -25.66
CA PRO A 400 4.52 -3.24 -25.30
C PRO A 400 4.97 -2.87 -23.88
N PHE A 401 4.22 -2.06 -23.15
CA PHE A 401 4.60 -1.58 -21.83
C PHE A 401 4.45 -2.68 -20.78
N GLY A 402 3.22 -3.14 -20.51
CA GLY A 402 2.96 -4.23 -19.59
C GLY A 402 3.24 -3.87 -18.13
N ALA A 403 2.91 -2.64 -17.72
CA ALA A 403 2.93 -2.27 -16.31
C ALA A 403 2.02 -3.20 -15.48
N ASP A 404 2.39 -3.46 -14.23
CA ASP A 404 1.75 -4.44 -13.37
C ASP A 404 0.63 -3.85 -12.52
N GLY A 405 0.28 -2.58 -12.72
CA GLY A 405 -0.83 -1.94 -12.05
C GLY A 405 -0.74 -0.43 -11.96
N TRP A 406 -1.76 0.12 -11.30
CA TRP A 406 -1.95 1.54 -11.10
C TRP A 406 -1.99 1.90 -9.62
N ARG A 407 -1.28 2.96 -9.24
CA ARG A 407 -1.64 3.78 -8.08
C ARG A 407 -2.55 4.89 -8.59
N LEU A 408 -3.64 5.17 -7.90
CA LEU A 408 -4.68 6.10 -8.35
C LEU A 408 -4.70 7.30 -7.42
N ASP A 409 -4.29 8.44 -7.97
CA ASP A 409 -4.19 9.72 -7.27
C ASP A 409 -5.56 10.26 -6.90
N VAL A 410 -5.73 10.72 -5.66
CA VAL A 410 -6.97 11.30 -5.08
C VAL A 410 -8.25 10.63 -5.60
N ALA A 411 -8.26 9.32 -5.62
CA ALA A 411 -9.24 8.51 -6.34
C ALA A 411 -10.69 8.76 -5.91
N ALA A 412 -10.93 9.12 -4.65
CA ALA A 412 -12.27 9.43 -4.14
C ALA A 412 -12.82 10.77 -4.66
N ASP A 413 -11.94 11.69 -5.10
CA ASP A 413 -12.33 13.02 -5.56
C ASP A 413 -12.72 13.06 -7.04
N LEU A 414 -12.46 11.98 -7.81
CA LEU A 414 -12.74 11.92 -9.24
C LEU A 414 -14.24 12.09 -9.52
N GLY A 415 -14.53 12.90 -10.56
CA GLY A 415 -15.91 13.28 -10.89
C GLY A 415 -16.48 14.33 -9.95
N ARG A 416 -17.78 14.64 -10.11
CA ARG A 416 -18.52 15.65 -9.32
C ARG A 416 -19.59 15.03 -8.45
N SER A 417 -19.93 13.78 -8.71
CA SER A 417 -20.94 13.04 -7.97
C SER A 417 -20.40 11.67 -7.55
N ALA A 418 -20.86 11.17 -6.39
CA ALA A 418 -20.53 9.83 -5.93
C ALA A 418 -20.94 8.75 -6.97
N GLY A 419 -22.08 8.96 -7.67
CA GLY A 419 -22.53 8.06 -8.71
C GLY A 419 -21.54 7.96 -9.88
N MET A 420 -21.01 9.10 -10.37
CA MET A 420 -19.97 9.13 -11.40
C MET A 420 -18.68 8.50 -10.91
N ASN A 421 -18.22 8.86 -9.71
CA ASN A 421 -17.01 8.30 -9.13
C ASN A 421 -17.04 6.77 -9.10
N HIS A 422 -18.07 6.19 -8.49
CA HIS A 422 -18.20 4.73 -8.39
C HIS A 422 -18.37 4.06 -9.76
N GLN A 423 -19.12 4.67 -10.70
CA GLN A 423 -19.27 4.10 -12.03
C GLN A 423 -17.96 4.13 -12.81
N PHE A 424 -17.23 5.23 -12.75
CA PHE A 424 -15.93 5.35 -13.41
C PHE A 424 -14.94 4.28 -12.93
N TRP A 425 -14.83 4.06 -11.61
CA TRP A 425 -13.90 3.07 -11.08
C TRP A 425 -14.29 1.64 -11.39
N ARG A 426 -15.58 1.34 -11.55
CA ARG A 426 -16.04 0.03 -12.07
C ARG A 426 -15.59 -0.18 -13.52
N ASP A 427 -15.81 0.82 -14.37
CA ASP A 427 -15.44 0.73 -15.78
C ASP A 427 -13.92 0.74 -15.97
N PHE A 428 -13.21 1.52 -15.14
CA PHE A 428 -11.75 1.54 -15.12
C PHE A 428 -11.18 0.16 -14.71
N ARG A 429 -11.73 -0.44 -13.64
CA ARG A 429 -11.36 -1.81 -13.25
C ARG A 429 -11.61 -2.80 -14.39
N ALA A 430 -12.78 -2.77 -14.97
CA ALA A 430 -13.13 -3.66 -16.08
C ALA A 430 -12.15 -3.51 -17.24
N ALA A 431 -11.79 -2.28 -17.61
CA ALA A 431 -10.82 -1.98 -18.67
C ALA A 431 -9.42 -2.50 -18.33
N VAL A 432 -8.93 -2.25 -17.11
CA VAL A 432 -7.61 -2.72 -16.65
C VAL A 432 -7.54 -4.24 -16.59
N LYS A 433 -8.55 -4.89 -15.97
CA LYS A 433 -8.55 -6.36 -15.81
C LYS A 433 -8.77 -7.10 -17.14
N GLU A 434 -9.48 -6.50 -18.09
CA GLU A 434 -9.57 -7.02 -19.48
C GLU A 434 -8.20 -7.00 -20.18
N ALA A 435 -7.43 -5.95 -20.00
CA ALA A 435 -6.11 -5.76 -20.60
C ALA A 435 -5.02 -6.59 -19.91
N ASN A 436 -5.05 -6.62 -18.57
CA ASN A 436 -4.10 -7.35 -17.73
C ASN A 436 -4.79 -7.80 -16.43
N PRO A 437 -5.26 -9.06 -16.33
CA PRO A 437 -5.91 -9.57 -15.11
C PRO A 437 -5.03 -9.51 -13.85
N GLU A 438 -3.71 -9.57 -14.04
CA GLU A 438 -2.72 -9.51 -12.96
C GLU A 438 -2.32 -8.09 -12.54
N ALA A 439 -2.87 -7.04 -13.18
CA ALA A 439 -2.61 -5.66 -12.79
C ALA A 439 -3.35 -5.32 -11.48
N VAL A 440 -2.63 -4.78 -10.49
CA VAL A 440 -3.20 -4.32 -9.21
C VAL A 440 -3.67 -2.87 -9.31
N MET A 441 -4.75 -2.53 -8.61
CA MET A 441 -5.27 -1.17 -8.49
C MET A 441 -5.21 -0.71 -7.04
N ILE A 442 -4.33 0.25 -6.75
CA ILE A 442 -4.07 0.77 -5.41
C ILE A 442 -4.49 2.23 -5.37
N ALA A 443 -5.53 2.57 -4.60
CA ALA A 443 -6.01 3.94 -4.53
C ALA A 443 -5.35 4.73 -3.40
N GLU A 444 -5.06 5.99 -3.64
CA GLU A 444 -4.87 6.94 -2.57
C GLU A 444 -6.23 7.34 -1.99
N HIS A 445 -6.40 7.10 -0.71
CA HIS A 445 -7.62 7.44 0.00
C HIS A 445 -7.36 7.61 1.50
N TYR A 446 -8.01 8.61 2.09
CA TYR A 446 -8.03 8.87 3.53
C TYR A 446 -9.39 8.46 4.10
N GLY A 447 -9.40 7.83 5.26
CA GLY A 447 -10.60 7.33 5.90
C GLY A 447 -11.02 5.94 5.41
N SER A 448 -12.28 5.57 5.64
CA SER A 448 -12.79 4.23 5.31
C SER A 448 -12.90 4.00 3.79
N PRO A 449 -12.20 3.03 3.22
CA PRO A 449 -12.29 2.69 1.80
C PRO A 449 -13.44 1.71 1.51
N TYR A 450 -14.29 1.43 2.48
CA TYR A 450 -15.33 0.40 2.43
C TYR A 450 -16.18 0.46 1.15
N ASP A 451 -16.59 1.67 0.73
CA ASP A 451 -17.50 1.84 -0.40
C ASP A 451 -16.87 1.51 -1.77
N TRP A 452 -15.55 1.54 -1.87
CA TRP A 452 -14.81 1.20 -3.08
C TRP A 452 -14.23 -0.21 -3.08
N LEU A 453 -14.15 -0.88 -1.91
CA LEU A 453 -13.62 -2.23 -1.78
C LEU A 453 -14.74 -3.30 -1.74
N LYS A 454 -15.75 -3.12 -2.61
CA LYS A 454 -16.89 -4.07 -2.78
C LYS A 454 -16.65 -5.11 -3.87
N GLY A 455 -15.41 -5.19 -4.39
CA GLY A 455 -14.98 -6.18 -5.36
C GLY A 455 -15.02 -5.74 -6.82
N ASP A 456 -15.59 -4.58 -7.11
CA ASP A 456 -15.84 -4.08 -8.45
C ASP A 456 -15.12 -2.78 -8.82
N GLN A 457 -14.29 -2.24 -7.91
CA GLN A 457 -13.58 -0.98 -8.09
C GLN A 457 -12.08 -1.15 -7.79
N TRP A 458 -11.58 -0.67 -6.65
CA TRP A 458 -10.16 -0.81 -6.29
C TRP A 458 -9.84 -2.21 -5.74
N ASP A 459 -8.60 -2.65 -5.88
CA ASP A 459 -8.11 -3.84 -5.20
C ASP A 459 -7.74 -3.53 -3.74
N THR A 460 -7.11 -2.37 -3.51
CA THR A 460 -6.63 -1.96 -2.18
C THR A 460 -6.31 -0.46 -2.15
N VAL A 461 -5.72 0.00 -1.06
CA VAL A 461 -5.35 1.41 -0.83
C VAL A 461 -3.90 1.56 -0.34
N MET A 462 -3.37 2.80 -0.43
CA MET A 462 -2.26 3.25 0.40
C MET A 462 -2.74 3.24 1.85
N ASN A 463 -2.04 2.49 2.71
CA ASN A 463 -2.59 2.07 4.01
C ASN A 463 -2.33 3.10 5.12
N TYR A 464 -2.95 4.27 5.01
CA TYR A 464 -2.77 5.35 5.97
C TYR A 464 -3.41 5.02 7.30
N ASP A 465 -4.71 4.69 7.30
CA ASP A 465 -5.50 4.53 8.52
C ASP A 465 -5.27 3.17 9.21
N ALA A 466 -5.06 2.09 8.44
CA ALA A 466 -4.85 0.75 9.01
C ALA A 466 -3.35 0.38 9.15
N PHE A 467 -2.43 1.35 9.00
CA PHE A 467 -0.99 1.11 9.26
C PHE A 467 -0.23 2.38 9.63
N MET A 468 -0.07 3.36 8.71
CA MET A 468 0.86 4.48 8.88
C MET A 468 0.53 5.30 10.13
N GLU A 469 -0.71 5.71 10.26
CA GLU A 469 -1.16 6.62 11.32
C GLU A 469 -1.13 5.97 12.71
N PRO A 470 -1.73 4.78 12.95
CA PRO A 470 -1.67 4.13 14.26
C PRO A 470 -0.24 3.78 14.69
N LEU A 471 0.62 3.37 13.72
CA LEU A 471 2.02 3.08 13.99
C LEU A 471 2.78 4.35 14.39
N SER A 472 2.55 5.46 13.68
CA SER A 472 3.18 6.75 13.98
C SER A 472 2.81 7.23 15.38
N TRP A 473 1.53 7.20 15.74
CA TRP A 473 1.06 7.55 17.07
C TRP A 473 1.68 6.67 18.17
N PHE A 474 1.67 5.35 17.97
CA PHE A 474 2.22 4.41 18.96
C PHE A 474 3.73 4.59 19.20
N LEU A 475 4.52 4.72 18.11
CA LEU A 475 5.98 4.80 18.21
C LEU A 475 6.51 6.20 18.54
N THR A 476 5.78 7.25 18.15
CA THR A 476 6.31 8.61 18.22
C THR A 476 5.39 9.60 18.95
N GLY A 477 4.11 9.35 19.06
CA GLY A 477 3.11 10.32 19.50
C GLY A 477 2.86 11.44 18.48
N MET A 478 3.30 11.25 17.22
CA MET A 478 3.19 12.24 16.15
C MET A 478 2.22 11.78 15.06
N GLU A 479 1.47 12.72 14.53
CA GLU A 479 0.67 12.58 13.32
C GLU A 479 1.60 12.46 12.08
N LYS A 480 1.10 11.86 10.99
CA LYS A 480 1.88 11.54 9.77
C LYS A 480 2.53 12.72 9.05
N HIS A 481 2.00 13.93 9.16
CA HIS A 481 2.61 15.15 8.60
C HIS A 481 3.57 15.86 9.57
N SER A 482 3.64 15.46 10.84
CA SER A 482 4.27 16.20 11.93
C SER A 482 3.61 17.54 12.24
N ASP A 483 2.31 17.67 11.98
CA ASP A 483 1.54 18.87 12.29
C ASP A 483 0.95 18.85 13.70
N GLU A 484 0.72 17.64 14.25
CA GLU A 484 0.12 17.43 15.55
C GLU A 484 0.90 16.40 16.38
N GLU A 485 0.86 16.59 17.69
CA GLU A 485 1.36 15.63 18.68
C GLU A 485 0.25 15.19 19.62
N ASN A 486 0.24 13.91 20.00
CA ASN A 486 -0.62 13.38 21.06
C ASN A 486 0.18 12.42 21.95
N PRO A 487 0.78 12.94 23.04
CA PRO A 487 1.58 12.13 23.95
C PRO A 487 0.80 10.98 24.63
N ALA A 488 -0.54 11.05 24.70
CA ALA A 488 -1.36 10.00 25.30
C ALA A 488 -1.41 8.72 24.43
N LEU A 489 -1.16 8.83 23.13
CA LEU A 489 -1.12 7.68 22.23
C LEU A 489 0.29 7.06 22.12
N PHE A 490 1.33 7.80 22.55
CA PHE A 490 2.68 7.29 22.57
C PHE A 490 2.81 6.12 23.56
N GLY A 491 3.19 4.96 23.05
CA GLY A 491 3.35 3.73 23.84
C GLY A 491 2.03 3.04 24.23
N ASP A 492 0.85 3.59 23.89
CA ASP A 492 -0.42 2.92 24.19
C ASP A 492 -0.66 1.73 23.26
N GLY A 493 -0.22 0.56 23.70
CA GLY A 493 -0.36 -0.68 22.91
C GLY A 493 -1.82 -1.15 22.79
N CYS A 494 -2.70 -0.79 23.71
CA CYS A 494 -4.12 -1.12 23.63
C CYS A 494 -4.80 -0.29 22.54
N ALA A 495 -4.62 1.03 22.58
CA ALA A 495 -5.15 1.95 21.56
C ALA A 495 -4.61 1.60 20.14
N PHE A 496 -3.32 1.21 20.05
CA PHE A 496 -2.74 0.74 18.78
C PHE A 496 -3.51 -0.46 18.20
N PHE A 497 -3.73 -1.52 18.98
CA PHE A 497 -4.45 -2.69 18.48
C PHE A 497 -5.93 -2.43 18.23
N GLU A 498 -6.57 -1.55 18.99
CA GLU A 498 -7.95 -1.14 18.74
C GLU A 498 -8.08 -0.42 17.41
N ALA A 499 -7.25 0.59 17.15
CA ALA A 499 -7.21 1.32 15.89
C ALA A 499 -6.93 0.39 14.71
N MET A 500 -5.90 -0.46 14.81
CA MET A 500 -5.56 -1.41 13.74
C MET A 500 -6.70 -2.38 13.42
N ARG A 501 -7.34 -2.95 14.45
CA ARG A 501 -8.47 -3.86 14.24
C ARG A 501 -9.67 -3.16 13.59
N TYR A 502 -9.98 -1.95 14.04
CA TYR A 502 -11.07 -1.16 13.50
C TYR A 502 -10.83 -0.88 12.01
N HIS A 503 -9.72 -0.23 11.65
CA HIS A 503 -9.45 0.17 10.28
C HIS A 503 -9.22 -1.02 9.33
N MET A 504 -8.56 -2.10 9.79
CA MET A 504 -8.45 -3.32 9.01
C MET A 504 -9.81 -4.00 8.76
N SER A 505 -10.80 -3.83 9.64
CA SER A 505 -12.13 -4.41 9.46
C SER A 505 -12.95 -3.72 8.36
N GLU A 506 -12.58 -2.52 7.96
CA GLU A 506 -13.20 -1.78 6.88
C GLU A 506 -12.80 -2.30 5.48
N MET A 507 -11.76 -3.13 5.39
CA MET A 507 -11.25 -3.71 4.15
C MET A 507 -11.42 -5.23 4.11
N PRO A 508 -11.72 -5.86 2.97
CA PRO A 508 -11.58 -7.31 2.81
C PRO A 508 -10.15 -7.75 3.13
N THR A 509 -9.96 -8.97 3.65
CA THR A 509 -8.62 -9.47 4.00
C THR A 509 -7.69 -9.53 2.79
N ALA A 510 -8.20 -9.88 1.59
CA ALA A 510 -7.43 -9.81 0.36
C ALA A 510 -6.87 -8.41 0.09
N SER A 511 -7.71 -7.36 0.28
CA SER A 511 -7.28 -5.96 0.16
C SER A 511 -6.24 -5.58 1.23
N VAL A 512 -6.42 -6.00 2.49
CA VAL A 512 -5.43 -5.77 3.56
C VAL A 512 -4.09 -6.40 3.22
N GLN A 513 -4.08 -7.60 2.62
CA GLN A 513 -2.84 -8.30 2.29
C GLN A 513 -2.00 -7.62 1.21
N CYS A 514 -2.60 -6.80 0.34
CA CYS A 514 -1.89 -6.04 -0.69
C CYS A 514 -1.87 -4.53 -0.44
N ALA A 515 -2.40 -4.04 0.70
CA ALA A 515 -2.37 -2.62 1.06
C ALA A 515 -0.94 -2.12 1.28
N MET A 516 -0.63 -0.92 0.76
CA MET A 516 0.70 -0.33 0.88
C MET A 516 0.99 0.13 2.30
N ASN A 517 1.81 -0.62 3.02
CA ASN A 517 2.26 -0.27 4.37
C ASN A 517 3.50 0.62 4.29
N GLU A 518 3.31 1.91 4.33
CA GLU A 518 4.37 2.92 4.26
C GLU A 518 4.70 3.47 5.65
N LEU A 519 5.97 3.76 5.88
CA LEU A 519 6.42 4.59 7.00
C LEU A 519 6.44 6.07 6.60
N SER A 520 6.83 6.34 5.36
CA SER A 520 6.92 7.65 4.73
C SER A 520 6.44 7.57 3.30
N ASN A 521 6.04 8.72 2.72
CA ASN A 521 5.85 8.87 1.28
C ASN A 521 6.13 10.33 0.84
N HIS A 522 5.80 10.66 -0.41
CA HIS A 522 6.11 11.96 -1.01
C HIS A 522 5.28 13.13 -0.46
N ASP A 523 4.18 12.89 0.27
CA ASP A 523 3.31 13.91 0.86
C ASP A 523 3.49 14.06 2.37
N HIS A 524 3.85 12.98 3.05
CA HIS A 524 3.98 12.94 4.50
C HIS A 524 5.43 13.21 4.95
N SER A 525 5.60 13.61 6.22
CA SER A 525 6.95 13.73 6.77
C SER A 525 7.65 12.37 6.80
N ARG A 526 8.97 12.38 6.65
CA ARG A 526 9.78 11.16 6.78
C ARG A 526 9.62 10.58 8.19
N PHE A 527 9.44 9.26 8.29
CA PHE A 527 9.29 8.63 9.61
C PHE A 527 10.52 8.83 10.49
N MET A 528 11.72 8.85 9.88
CA MET A 528 12.94 9.21 10.60
C MET A 528 12.80 10.58 11.29
N THR A 529 12.25 11.59 10.62
CA THR A 529 11.98 12.91 11.21
C THR A 529 10.95 12.84 12.33
N ARG A 530 9.85 12.09 12.14
CA ARG A 530 8.83 11.94 13.20
C ARG A 530 9.37 11.33 14.50
N THR A 531 10.49 10.58 14.43
CA THR A 531 11.14 10.03 15.64
C THR A 531 11.69 11.10 16.58
N ASN A 532 11.90 12.35 16.10
CA ASN A 532 12.31 13.48 16.93
C ASN A 532 11.20 14.06 17.80
N ARG A 533 9.93 13.64 17.55
CA ARG A 533 8.72 14.04 18.29
C ARG A 533 8.52 15.56 18.33
N ARG A 534 8.75 16.24 17.20
CA ARG A 534 8.57 17.69 17.07
C ARG A 534 7.54 18.01 16.01
N VAL A 535 6.65 18.93 16.33
CA VAL A 535 5.76 19.56 15.36
C VAL A 535 6.57 20.55 14.54
N GLY A 536 6.42 20.50 13.20
CA GLY A 536 7.11 21.43 12.30
C GLY A 536 6.91 21.14 10.83
N ARG A 537 7.21 22.17 10.04
CA ARG A 537 7.28 22.13 8.57
C ARG A 537 8.52 22.85 8.10
N LEU A 538 8.93 22.66 6.85
CA LEU A 538 10.08 23.37 6.26
C LEU A 538 10.00 24.89 6.47
N ALA A 539 8.85 25.49 6.23
CA ALA A 539 8.64 26.92 6.35
C ALA A 539 8.69 27.45 7.80
N SER A 540 8.29 26.64 8.79
CA SER A 540 8.21 27.06 10.20
C SER A 540 9.44 26.69 11.02
N ALA A 541 10.02 25.51 10.79
CA ALA A 541 11.11 24.94 11.58
C ALA A 541 12.46 24.92 10.85
N GLY A 542 12.45 24.98 9.51
CA GLY A 542 13.64 24.88 8.66
C GLY A 542 14.10 23.42 8.46
N ALA A 543 14.81 23.17 7.37
CA ALA A 543 15.23 21.83 6.95
C ALA A 543 16.11 21.10 7.99
N LYS A 544 16.99 21.86 8.69
CA LYS A 544 17.92 21.29 9.68
C LYS A 544 17.19 20.67 10.89
N ALA A 545 16.07 21.26 11.33
CA ALA A 545 15.33 20.78 12.47
C ALA A 545 14.70 19.40 12.23
N ALA A 546 14.51 18.99 10.97
CA ALA A 546 14.04 17.65 10.61
C ALA A 546 15.04 16.53 10.96
N GLU A 547 16.31 16.89 11.12
CA GLU A 547 17.41 15.95 11.40
C GLU A 547 17.85 15.96 12.87
N GLU A 548 17.39 16.95 13.65
CA GLU A 548 17.80 17.13 15.03
C GLU A 548 16.96 16.30 16.00
N GLY A 549 17.61 15.50 16.84
CA GLY A 549 16.95 14.69 17.88
C GLY A 549 16.23 13.44 17.35
N ILE A 550 16.57 12.98 16.15
CA ILE A 550 16.06 11.72 15.58
C ILE A 550 16.53 10.51 16.39
N SER A 551 15.71 9.45 16.45
CA SER A 551 16.04 8.17 17.06
C SER A 551 16.10 7.05 16.04
N TYR A 552 17.28 6.48 15.87
CA TYR A 552 17.45 5.30 15.03
C TYR A 552 16.79 4.05 15.63
N GLY A 553 16.66 3.98 16.95
CA GLY A 553 15.96 2.88 17.64
C GLY A 553 14.49 2.86 17.28
N ILE A 554 13.79 4.01 17.39
CA ILE A 554 12.38 4.15 16.99
C ILE A 554 12.22 3.85 15.51
N PHE A 555 13.12 4.35 14.67
CA PHE A 555 13.08 4.07 13.23
C PHE A 555 13.15 2.56 12.94
N ARG A 556 14.10 1.83 13.57
CA ARG A 556 14.20 0.37 13.44
C ARG A 556 12.94 -0.35 13.95
N GLN A 557 12.29 0.14 15.03
CA GLN A 557 11.01 -0.40 15.48
C GLN A 557 9.93 -0.28 14.38
N GLY A 558 9.83 0.89 13.73
CA GLY A 558 8.93 1.11 12.60
C GLY A 558 9.17 0.12 11.46
N VAL A 559 10.43 -0.05 11.05
CA VAL A 559 10.82 -1.01 9.99
C VAL A 559 10.51 -2.46 10.40
N VAL A 560 10.76 -2.86 11.65
CA VAL A 560 10.39 -4.20 12.14
C VAL A 560 8.88 -4.41 12.02
N MET A 561 8.07 -3.45 12.46
CA MET A 561 6.62 -3.55 12.34
C MET A 561 6.17 -3.57 10.88
N GLN A 562 6.72 -2.71 10.02
CA GLN A 562 6.43 -2.67 8.59
C GLN A 562 6.68 -4.04 7.92
N MET A 563 7.80 -4.69 8.23
CA MET A 563 8.19 -5.96 7.62
C MET A 563 7.45 -7.17 8.17
N THR A 564 6.77 -7.07 9.31
CA THR A 564 6.13 -8.20 9.98
C THR A 564 4.60 -8.09 10.09
N TRP A 565 4.03 -6.89 9.86
CA TRP A 565 2.58 -6.64 9.85
C TRP A 565 1.93 -7.16 8.55
N PRO A 566 0.60 -7.48 8.54
CA PRO A 566 -0.13 -7.77 7.30
C PRO A 566 -0.13 -6.61 6.32
N GLY A 567 0.02 -6.89 5.03
CA GLY A 567 0.06 -5.90 3.97
C GLY A 567 1.35 -5.97 3.15
N ALA A 568 1.50 -5.08 2.18
CA ALA A 568 2.65 -4.91 1.32
C ALA A 568 3.58 -3.82 1.88
N PRO A 569 4.67 -4.18 2.58
CA PRO A 569 5.66 -3.20 3.02
C PRO A 569 6.18 -2.39 1.85
N THR A 570 6.07 -1.08 1.92
CA THR A 570 6.48 -0.17 0.86
C THR A 570 7.51 0.80 1.41
N ILE A 571 8.75 0.68 0.95
CA ILE A 571 9.84 1.57 1.35
C ILE A 571 9.78 2.81 0.45
N TYR A 572 9.67 4.00 1.03
CA TYR A 572 9.84 5.24 0.30
C TYR A 572 11.33 5.50 0.08
N TYR A 573 11.75 5.79 -1.16
CA TYR A 573 13.16 5.93 -1.51
C TYR A 573 13.92 6.80 -0.49
N GLY A 574 15.07 6.31 -0.04
CA GLY A 574 15.91 7.02 0.92
C GLY A 574 15.59 6.75 2.40
N ASP A 575 14.45 6.17 2.76
CA ASP A 575 14.18 5.77 4.14
C ASP A 575 15.24 4.76 4.61
N GLU A 576 15.57 3.79 3.76
CA GLU A 576 16.61 2.80 4.04
C GLU A 576 18.03 3.39 4.12
N ALA A 577 18.21 4.59 3.56
CA ALA A 577 19.47 5.34 3.62
C ALA A 577 19.51 6.38 4.75
N GLY A 578 18.42 6.54 5.51
CA GLY A 578 18.33 7.44 6.65
C GLY A 578 17.97 8.89 6.28
N VAL A 579 17.29 9.10 5.15
CA VAL A 579 16.85 10.44 4.72
C VAL A 579 15.77 10.97 5.68
N CYS A 580 15.97 12.21 6.13
CA CYS A 580 15.01 12.99 6.92
C CYS A 580 14.26 14.00 6.03
N GLY A 581 13.15 14.54 6.52
CA GLY A 581 12.40 15.62 5.88
C GLY A 581 11.04 15.81 6.52
N TRP A 582 10.62 17.06 6.66
CA TRP A 582 9.25 17.41 6.99
C TRP A 582 8.30 16.96 5.87
N THR A 583 7.02 17.17 6.02
CA THR A 583 6.03 16.95 4.94
C THR A 583 6.45 17.71 3.67
N ASP A 584 5.84 17.42 2.55
CA ASP A 584 6.19 18.02 1.27
C ASP A 584 6.38 19.57 1.35
N PRO A 585 7.32 20.13 0.60
CA PRO A 585 8.25 19.47 -0.33
C PRO A 585 9.48 18.82 0.33
N ASP A 586 9.74 18.99 1.62
CA ASP A 586 10.98 18.57 2.28
C ASP A 586 11.14 17.04 2.39
N SER A 587 10.04 16.28 2.36
CA SER A 587 10.07 14.82 2.27
C SER A 587 10.70 14.28 0.97
N ARG A 588 10.80 15.15 -0.07
CA ARG A 588 11.27 14.85 -1.41
C ARG A 588 12.75 15.20 -1.61
N ARG A 589 13.58 15.09 -0.55
CA ARG A 589 15.03 15.28 -0.64
C ARG A 589 15.66 14.22 -1.53
N THR A 590 16.79 14.57 -2.18
CA THR A 590 17.51 13.66 -3.06
C THR A 590 18.05 12.44 -2.33
N TYR A 591 18.09 11.30 -3.03
CA TYR A 591 18.76 10.10 -2.52
C TYR A 591 20.27 10.34 -2.31
N PRO A 592 20.85 10.02 -1.16
CA PRO A 592 22.22 10.41 -0.81
C PRO A 592 23.27 9.44 -1.39
N TRP A 593 23.28 9.21 -2.71
CA TRP A 593 24.24 8.30 -3.34
C TRP A 593 25.68 8.63 -2.96
N GLY A 594 26.42 7.63 -2.45
CA GLY A 594 27.80 7.76 -1.96
C GLY A 594 27.91 8.36 -0.55
N GLY A 595 26.78 8.65 0.11
CA GLY A 595 26.71 9.14 1.48
C GLY A 595 25.64 8.45 2.33
N GLU A 596 25.19 7.27 1.89
CA GLU A 596 24.13 6.49 2.50
C GLU A 596 24.50 5.98 3.89
N ASN A 597 23.51 5.82 4.76
CA ASN A 597 23.66 5.07 5.99
C ASN A 597 23.68 3.55 5.68
N LEU A 598 24.88 3.00 5.48
CA LEU A 598 25.05 1.59 5.08
C LEU A 598 24.52 0.61 6.14
N GLU A 599 24.54 0.98 7.42
CA GLU A 599 24.02 0.13 8.49
C GLU A 599 22.51 -0.03 8.37
N LEU A 600 21.78 1.05 8.06
CA LEU A 600 20.33 0.98 7.83
C LEU A 600 19.97 0.21 6.56
N ILE A 601 20.75 0.35 5.49
CA ILE A 601 20.58 -0.44 4.26
C ILE A 601 20.72 -1.93 4.56
N GLU A 602 21.78 -2.33 5.29
CA GLU A 602 21.99 -3.73 5.68
C GLU A 602 20.85 -4.23 6.61
N PHE A 603 20.37 -3.38 7.51
CA PHE A 603 19.23 -3.69 8.36
C PHE A 603 17.98 -3.98 7.54
N HIS A 604 17.64 -3.14 6.54
CA HIS A 604 16.51 -3.39 5.63
C HIS A 604 16.71 -4.70 4.83
N ARG A 605 17.90 -4.96 4.30
CA ARG A 605 18.21 -6.24 3.61
C ARG A 605 17.97 -7.44 4.50
N TYR A 606 18.35 -7.33 5.76
CA TYR A 606 18.18 -8.40 6.73
C TYR A 606 16.72 -8.63 7.06
N MET A 607 15.96 -7.57 7.35
CA MET A 607 14.52 -7.63 7.64
C MET A 607 13.72 -8.17 6.45
N SER A 608 14.02 -7.72 5.23
CA SER A 608 13.46 -8.28 3.99
C SER A 608 13.75 -9.78 3.86
N GLY A 609 14.96 -10.19 4.28
CA GLY A 609 15.35 -11.61 4.33
C GLY A 609 14.54 -12.43 5.32
N ILE A 610 14.29 -11.90 6.51
CA ILE A 610 13.43 -12.54 7.53
C ILE A 610 12.01 -12.73 6.98
N ARG A 611 11.42 -11.67 6.41
CA ARG A 611 10.09 -11.73 5.80
C ARG A 611 9.98 -12.81 4.74
N LYS A 612 10.96 -12.92 3.84
CA LYS A 612 10.97 -13.94 2.78
C LYS A 612 11.14 -15.36 3.31
N ARG A 613 11.85 -15.56 4.42
CA ARG A 613 12.04 -16.90 5.01
C ARG A 613 10.87 -17.36 5.87
N CYS A 614 10.03 -16.45 6.36
CA CYS A 614 8.83 -16.77 7.14
C CYS A 614 7.57 -16.41 6.36
N PRO A 615 6.95 -17.34 5.61
CA PRO A 615 5.76 -17.08 4.80
C PRO A 615 4.59 -16.51 5.60
N ALA A 616 4.50 -16.81 6.89
CA ALA A 616 3.47 -16.27 7.76
C ALA A 616 3.50 -14.73 7.82
N PHE A 617 4.66 -14.08 7.65
CA PHE A 617 4.72 -12.61 7.57
C PHE A 617 4.13 -12.06 6.27
N ARG A 618 4.06 -12.86 5.22
CA ARG A 618 3.48 -12.45 3.95
C ARG A 618 1.95 -12.40 4.03
N ASN A 619 1.31 -13.55 4.20
CA ASN A 619 -0.14 -13.70 4.14
C ASN A 619 -0.73 -14.63 5.21
N GLY A 620 0.00 -14.91 6.29
CA GLY A 620 -0.51 -15.68 7.42
C GLY A 620 -1.49 -14.89 8.29
N SER A 621 -2.16 -15.58 9.19
CA SER A 621 -3.03 -15.02 10.21
C SER A 621 -2.30 -14.06 11.15
N LEU A 622 -3.03 -13.11 11.72
CA LEU A 622 -2.53 -12.14 12.72
C LEU A 622 -3.25 -12.34 14.05
N LYS A 623 -2.52 -12.43 15.15
CA LYS A 623 -3.06 -12.43 16.51
C LYS A 623 -2.29 -11.46 17.40
N ALA A 624 -3.00 -10.53 18.05
CA ALA A 624 -2.43 -9.76 19.16
C ALA A 624 -2.20 -10.70 20.34
N LEU A 625 -1.01 -10.69 20.91
CA LEU A 625 -0.59 -11.59 21.99
C LEU A 625 -0.44 -10.89 23.34
N ALA A 626 0.05 -9.66 23.35
CA ALA A 626 0.16 -8.82 24.54
C ALA A 626 0.17 -7.34 24.16
N ALA A 627 -0.40 -6.51 25.02
CA ALA A 627 -0.37 -5.06 24.92
C ALA A 627 -0.40 -4.44 26.30
N GLY A 628 0.22 -3.29 26.42
CA GLY A 628 0.23 -2.47 27.64
C GLY A 628 0.89 -1.14 27.40
N ASP A 629 1.11 -0.41 28.49
CA ASP A 629 1.82 0.85 28.45
C ASP A 629 3.30 0.60 28.09
N GLY A 630 3.73 1.16 26.98
CA GLY A 630 5.09 1.04 26.45
C GLY A 630 5.37 -0.23 25.64
N TYR A 631 4.41 -1.13 25.39
CA TYR A 631 4.72 -2.33 24.64
C TYR A 631 3.55 -2.97 23.89
N ILE A 632 3.91 -3.71 22.83
CA ILE A 632 3.02 -4.63 22.11
C ILE A 632 3.76 -5.94 21.81
N ALA A 633 2.98 -7.03 21.65
CA ALA A 633 3.44 -8.26 21.02
C ALA A 633 2.32 -8.86 20.16
N TYR A 634 2.68 -9.35 18.96
CA TYR A 634 1.76 -10.02 18.05
C TYR A 634 2.41 -11.21 17.37
N GLY A 635 1.59 -12.14 16.94
CA GLY A 635 2.01 -13.32 16.20
C GLY A 635 1.42 -13.36 14.80
N ARG A 636 2.23 -13.82 13.85
CA ARG A 636 1.82 -14.20 12.50
C ARG A 636 1.99 -15.71 12.37
N PHE A 637 1.03 -16.42 11.77
CA PHE A 637 1.10 -17.88 11.69
C PHE A 637 0.33 -18.42 10.51
N GLN A 638 0.73 -19.60 10.06
CA GLN A 638 0.04 -20.38 9.04
C GLN A 638 0.18 -21.88 9.28
N SER A 639 -0.79 -22.65 8.76
CA SER A 639 -0.82 -24.09 8.88
C SER A 639 0.14 -24.82 7.91
N ALA A 640 0.30 -26.12 8.13
CA ALA A 640 1.13 -26.99 7.28
C ALA A 640 0.57 -27.18 5.85
N GLN A 641 -0.72 -26.93 5.63
CA GLN A 641 -1.35 -27.05 4.32
C GLN A 641 -0.99 -25.89 3.38
N ARG A 642 -0.55 -24.75 3.94
CA ARG A 642 -0.16 -23.58 3.15
C ARG A 642 1.19 -23.77 2.47
N ALA A 643 1.38 -23.07 1.37
CA ALA A 643 2.68 -22.96 0.71
C ALA A 643 3.76 -22.50 1.70
N GLY A 644 4.88 -23.21 1.77
CA GLY A 644 5.95 -22.95 2.74
C GLY A 644 5.83 -23.73 4.07
N GLY A 645 4.71 -24.46 4.29
CA GLY A 645 4.49 -25.29 5.48
C GLY A 645 4.11 -24.50 6.73
N ALA A 646 3.94 -25.22 7.85
CA ALA A 646 3.63 -24.62 9.14
C ALA A 646 4.76 -23.69 9.59
N CYS A 647 4.43 -22.46 9.90
CA CYS A 647 5.39 -21.52 10.48
C CYS A 647 4.69 -20.43 11.30
N CYS A 648 5.43 -19.86 12.23
CA CYS A 648 5.02 -18.63 12.90
C CYS A 648 6.16 -17.62 12.98
N GLY A 649 5.76 -16.36 13.10
CA GLY A 649 6.61 -15.25 13.51
C GLY A 649 6.01 -14.54 14.70
N VAL A 650 6.83 -14.16 15.67
CA VAL A 650 6.44 -13.34 16.82
C VAL A 650 7.24 -12.06 16.80
N THR A 651 6.55 -10.94 16.86
CA THR A 651 7.17 -9.62 16.99
C THR A 651 6.72 -8.99 18.29
N ALA A 652 7.68 -8.45 19.04
CA ALA A 652 7.39 -7.64 20.22
C ALA A 652 8.22 -6.36 20.22
N VAL A 653 7.60 -5.27 20.65
CA VAL A 653 8.16 -3.92 20.65
C VAL A 653 8.07 -3.32 22.04
N ASN A 654 9.15 -2.68 22.48
CA ASN A 654 9.26 -1.94 23.74
C ASN A 654 9.60 -0.47 23.41
N THR A 655 8.66 0.44 23.62
CA THR A 655 8.86 1.89 23.43
C THR A 655 9.40 2.58 24.67
N GLY A 656 9.50 1.85 25.82
CA GLY A 656 9.97 2.38 27.10
C GLY A 656 11.49 2.51 27.17
N ASP A 657 11.95 3.26 28.18
CA ASP A 657 13.37 3.56 28.43
C ASP A 657 14.09 2.48 29.25
N ASP A 658 13.36 1.45 29.72
CA ASP A 658 13.89 0.36 30.51
C ASP A 658 13.80 -1.00 29.79
N TRP A 659 14.61 -1.97 30.23
CA TRP A 659 14.49 -3.35 29.77
C TRP A 659 13.15 -3.95 30.14
N LEU A 660 12.41 -4.46 29.18
CA LEU A 660 11.14 -5.15 29.35
C LEU A 660 11.37 -6.67 29.37
N THR A 661 10.92 -7.34 30.44
CA THR A 661 10.76 -8.80 30.43
C THR A 661 9.31 -9.13 30.16
N LEU A 662 9.04 -9.81 29.06
CA LEU A 662 7.69 -10.12 28.59
C LEU A 662 7.49 -11.62 28.47
N LYS A 663 6.41 -12.13 29.08
CA LYS A 663 5.94 -13.50 28.92
C LYS A 663 4.84 -13.52 27.85
N ILE A 664 5.15 -14.08 26.67
CA ILE A 664 4.30 -14.06 25.49
C ILE A 664 3.53 -15.37 25.36
N PRO A 665 2.18 -15.36 25.24
CA PRO A 665 1.34 -16.55 25.14
C PRO A 665 1.33 -17.13 23.72
N VAL A 666 2.42 -17.75 23.29
CA VAL A 666 2.58 -18.30 21.94
C VAL A 666 1.70 -19.52 21.66
N TRP A 667 1.09 -20.10 22.70
CA TRP A 667 0.06 -21.12 22.54
C TRP A 667 -1.13 -20.61 21.71
N GLN A 668 -1.44 -19.30 21.79
CA GLN A 668 -2.54 -18.69 21.02
C GLN A 668 -2.34 -18.76 19.50
N ILE A 669 -1.11 -18.87 19.06
CA ILE A 669 -0.75 -19.05 17.63
C ILE A 669 -0.35 -20.50 17.31
N GLY A 670 -0.65 -21.44 18.19
CA GLY A 670 -0.46 -22.86 17.96
C GLY A 670 0.94 -23.42 18.24
N ALA A 671 1.84 -22.65 18.90
CA ALA A 671 3.14 -23.18 19.30
C ALA A 671 2.98 -24.23 20.41
N ARG A 672 3.60 -25.42 20.20
CA ARG A 672 3.55 -26.55 21.14
C ARG A 672 4.54 -26.38 22.29
N ASP A 673 4.25 -27.00 23.43
CA ASP A 673 5.26 -27.11 24.49
C ASP A 673 6.47 -27.91 24.01
N GLY A 674 7.66 -27.42 24.32
CA GLY A 674 8.93 -27.96 23.81
C GLY A 674 9.33 -27.47 22.41
N ALA A 675 8.44 -26.78 21.68
CA ALA A 675 8.83 -26.12 20.43
C ALA A 675 9.85 -25.01 20.69
N VAL A 676 10.68 -24.73 19.69
CA VAL A 676 11.72 -23.71 19.78
C VAL A 676 11.43 -22.58 18.79
N LEU A 677 11.28 -21.36 19.34
CA LEU A 677 11.28 -20.14 18.52
C LEU A 677 12.69 -19.54 18.52
N ARG A 678 13.19 -19.22 17.33
CA ARG A 678 14.52 -18.61 17.17
C ARG A 678 14.40 -17.12 17.00
N ARG A 679 15.16 -16.37 17.79
CA ARG A 679 15.31 -14.94 17.57
C ARG A 679 16.08 -14.69 16.28
N GLU A 680 15.43 -14.05 15.32
CA GLU A 680 16.02 -13.61 14.05
C GLU A 680 16.59 -12.19 14.16
N MET A 681 15.98 -11.33 14.98
CA MET A 681 16.35 -9.92 15.11
C MET A 681 16.07 -9.43 16.54
N MET A 682 16.96 -8.58 17.04
CA MET A 682 16.72 -7.72 18.21
C MET A 682 17.27 -6.33 17.89
N THR A 683 16.45 -5.28 18.04
CA THR A 683 16.88 -3.89 17.84
C THR A 683 17.02 -3.16 19.16
N TYR A 684 17.81 -2.09 19.17
CA TYR A 684 18.03 -1.17 20.29
C TYR A 684 18.42 0.20 19.73
N GLU A 685 18.55 1.22 20.57
CA GLU A 685 18.79 2.61 20.12
C GLU A 685 20.01 2.72 19.19
N ASP A 686 21.12 2.09 19.52
CA ASP A 686 22.39 2.25 18.82
C ASP A 686 22.64 1.19 17.72
N GLY A 687 21.67 0.28 17.46
CA GLY A 687 21.90 -0.76 16.45
C GLY A 687 20.94 -1.94 16.53
N TYR A 688 21.41 -3.08 16.05
CA TYR A 688 20.66 -4.33 16.06
C TYR A 688 21.58 -5.56 16.23
N ASN A 689 20.97 -6.68 16.60
CA ASN A 689 21.64 -7.97 16.74
C ASN A 689 20.85 -9.05 16.01
N ALA A 690 21.45 -9.62 14.98
CA ALA A 690 20.95 -10.73 14.19
C ALA A 690 21.43 -12.11 14.67
N GLY A 691 22.09 -12.17 15.85
CA GLY A 691 22.52 -13.43 16.45
C GLY A 691 21.33 -14.28 16.88
N GLN A 692 21.31 -15.52 16.43
CA GLN A 692 20.23 -16.44 16.76
C GLN A 692 20.30 -16.87 18.23
N VAL A 693 19.15 -16.79 18.91
CA VAL A 693 18.94 -17.27 20.28
C VAL A 693 17.67 -18.09 20.30
N GLU A 694 17.74 -19.27 20.90
CA GLU A 694 16.60 -20.17 21.00
C GLU A 694 15.78 -19.89 22.26
N HIS A 695 14.46 -19.87 22.09
CA HIS A 695 13.47 -19.74 23.15
C HIS A 695 12.55 -20.95 23.12
N GLU A 696 12.69 -21.82 24.13
CA GLU A 696 11.82 -22.99 24.29
C GLU A 696 10.44 -22.59 24.82
N VAL A 697 9.39 -23.11 24.22
CA VAL A 697 8.01 -22.91 24.68
C VAL A 697 7.76 -23.77 25.93
N LYS A 698 7.34 -23.14 27.02
CA LYS A 698 7.01 -23.80 28.31
C LYS A 698 5.62 -23.39 28.76
N ASP A 699 4.76 -24.36 29.01
CA ASP A 699 3.35 -24.17 29.40
C ASP A 699 2.59 -23.26 28.41
N GLY A 700 3.00 -23.25 27.12
CA GLY A 700 2.43 -22.41 26.07
C GLY A 700 3.01 -21.01 25.96
N TYR A 701 4.05 -20.68 26.72
CA TYR A 701 4.64 -19.33 26.76
C TYR A 701 6.12 -19.37 26.39
N ILE A 702 6.60 -18.23 25.91
CA ILE A 702 8.03 -17.89 25.90
C ILE A 702 8.27 -16.67 26.77
N GLU A 703 9.45 -16.57 27.34
CA GLU A 703 9.92 -15.37 28.03
C GLU A 703 11.03 -14.72 27.22
N VAL A 704 10.87 -13.42 26.96
CA VAL A 704 11.84 -12.63 26.20
C VAL A 704 12.23 -11.38 26.98
N LYS A 705 13.47 -10.90 26.76
CA LYS A 705 13.93 -9.60 27.25
C LYS A 705 14.14 -8.67 26.07
N ILE A 706 13.48 -7.53 26.08
CA ILE A 706 13.50 -6.53 25.02
C ILE A 706 14.19 -5.28 25.54
N PRO A 707 15.23 -4.77 24.87
CA PRO A 707 15.94 -3.58 25.32
C PRO A 707 15.06 -2.33 25.27
N PRO A 708 15.47 -1.25 25.95
CA PRO A 708 14.87 0.07 25.79
C PRO A 708 14.82 0.48 24.32
N VAL A 709 13.73 1.12 23.90
CA VAL A 709 13.51 1.58 22.52
C VAL A 709 13.88 0.48 21.51
N GLY A 710 13.45 -0.76 21.80
CA GLY A 710 13.87 -1.94 21.05
C GLY A 710 12.73 -2.83 20.60
N SER A 711 13.05 -3.78 19.77
CA SER A 711 12.11 -4.80 19.29
C SER A 711 12.79 -6.16 19.15
N ILE A 712 11.99 -7.22 19.12
CA ILE A 712 12.46 -8.59 18.88
C ILE A 712 11.56 -9.27 17.84
N VAL A 713 12.19 -10.02 16.95
CA VAL A 713 11.51 -10.88 15.99
C VAL A 713 11.97 -12.32 16.17
N LEU A 714 11.02 -13.21 16.36
CA LEU A 714 11.27 -14.64 16.48
C LEU A 714 10.51 -15.40 15.37
N THR A 715 11.06 -16.53 14.93
CA THR A 715 10.39 -17.44 14.00
C THR A 715 10.46 -18.88 14.49
N GLY A 716 9.46 -19.69 14.11
CA GLY A 716 9.40 -21.11 14.44
C GLY A 716 8.58 -21.88 13.41
N ASN A 717 8.85 -23.19 13.28
CA ASN A 717 8.21 -24.07 12.29
C ASN A 717 7.47 -25.24 12.95
N ASP A 718 7.56 -25.43 14.26
CA ASP A 718 6.90 -26.51 14.99
C ASP A 718 5.58 -26.02 15.60
N MET A 719 4.52 -26.15 14.82
CA MET A 719 3.20 -25.62 15.12
C MET A 719 2.16 -26.74 15.09
N ALA A 720 1.19 -26.67 16.02
CA ALA A 720 -0.01 -27.52 16.05
C ALA A 720 -1.24 -26.75 15.55
N LEU A 721 -1.23 -26.36 14.29
CA LEU A 721 -2.34 -25.63 13.66
C LEU A 721 -3.13 -26.53 12.72
#